data_d99384b63531d51582e5d5a1c1cf8418
#
_entry.id   d99384b63531d51582e5d5a1c1cf8418
#
_cell.length_a   1.000
_cell.length_b   1.000
_cell.length_c   1.000
_cell.angle_alpha   90.00
_cell.angle_beta   90.00
_cell.angle_gamma   90.00
#
_symmetry.space_group_name_H-M   'P 1'
#
loop_
_entity.id
_entity.type
_entity.pdbx_description
1 polymer ?
#
loop_
_entity_poly.entity_id
_entity_poly.type
_entity_poly.pdbx_seq_one_letter_code
_entity_poly.pdbx_strand_id
1 'polypeptide(L)'
;ISILITLIIFDFSYSFSGEVSPDLKEKFKTVKENEYLSCLVMLKDQVDPKDLILFKKLKTQKERHSSLIYQLKSKPENTQKELLEYLDARKNNGSVKNYQSFWIVNAILLSATKTEIEKIASRSEVQMVSPNYPVSLIAPVSEAIYSSKTGGVDYLQETGVRELWKMGYTGKGRLVCGFDTGVEWTHPALFHNWKGGLQGGNSSAWFDPYGSNFPVDANGHGTHTMGIMVGMTPSETLGVAYDAGWIAAGVIDRGKNFDQTVADILLAFQWAIDPDGNPLTTDDVPDVINNSWGIPLASKPPCDQTFWSAIDNLEAAGIVVIFAAGNEGPFPMSIRTPADRATSPTNSFSVGAVDNRYPNFPVASFSSRGPSGCDGISIKPEISAPGVGIRSSYLNGTYKTLSGTSSAAPFISGGVALLKEFNPEATVEEIKNALLLSSTDLGTAGEDNDYGWGLVNLKKALDFMPPPSVPKIWLDSNYVESDTQIYPDGRTRLKLFLVLKNYGARVDSLNIVLESRDSLITLEKDSLYFDSIGSKMTELNINSPLVFSCGGSLPVNYLASFQLKLFDNFGNYADSLKFSFTLNLTSSRNIGTHDIGNLAFTLSNLGRYGLGEGSICPAEGRGFRFPKSGKDNLFEGAFLIGKSRTQVMDAARDGSGKFTKGDFVPLGGFNITAPGKISDQDGIGVFSDSGAINPIGLEIEQRSFAFANPPDDDYVIIEFTIKNKTADTLKGIYPGLFFDWDISLSSPVNDRVMRDTVEGIPIAYQYDSASSLYLTVLPLSQAPVSNKLIDNQLCLFDGFTKQEKYLYLSGDTLLSSDTTSYFYAGDWSMLSSAGPFVIPPMESTTVAFAVVAGNDISDLKENVKAVKIKYNDVRTEVKSNEESLVPNSFSLNQNYPNPFNPATKIQFRVGSLEFGDPDRTAQEKAVNGSKSMVHSPIRTTLKIYNVLGQLVRTLVDEEKLPGRYEVLWDGKDDRGKEVTSGVYFYRLESSGSTETRKMILLR
;
A
#
# COMPACT_ATOMS: atom_id res chain seq x y z
N ILE A 1 66.43 -12.44 -54.38
CA ILE A 1 66.11 -13.84 -54.09
C ILE A 1 64.84 -13.84 -53.26
N SER A 2 63.69 -13.96 -53.98
CA SER A 2 62.39 -14.07 -53.29
C SER A 2 62.12 -15.56 -53.10
N ILE A 3 61.92 -15.95 -51.86
CA ILE A 3 61.44 -17.29 -51.50
C ILE A 3 59.93 -17.20 -51.40
N LEU A 4 59.21 -17.86 -52.32
CA LEU A 4 57.78 -18.07 -52.36
C LEU A 4 57.44 -19.19 -51.35
N ILE A 5 56.84 -18.88 -50.21
CA ILE A 5 56.28 -19.88 -49.34
C ILE A 5 54.82 -20.08 -49.72
N THR A 6 54.52 -21.19 -50.36
CA THR A 6 53.18 -21.67 -50.61
C THR A 6 52.59 -22.18 -49.32
N LEU A 7 51.72 -21.42 -48.68
CA LEU A 7 50.91 -21.87 -47.56
C LEU A 7 49.79 -22.79 -48.09
N ILE A 8 49.87 -24.04 -47.87
CA ILE A 8 48.77 -24.95 -48.04
C ILE A 8 47.86 -24.81 -46.83
N ILE A 9 46.77 -24.08 -47.02
CA ILE A 9 45.70 -24.03 -46.04
C ILE A 9 44.94 -25.36 -46.13
N PHE A 10 45.19 -26.25 -45.17
CA PHE A 10 44.27 -27.37 -44.92
C PHE A 10 43.07 -26.77 -44.24
N ASP A 11 41.96 -26.68 -44.98
CA ASP A 11 40.63 -26.40 -44.44
C ASP A 11 40.18 -27.62 -43.62
N PHE A 12 40.55 -27.70 -42.38
CA PHE A 12 39.98 -28.62 -41.45
C PHE A 12 38.60 -28.08 -41.05
N SER A 13 37.60 -28.37 -41.86
CA SER A 13 36.19 -28.31 -41.42
C SER A 13 36.02 -29.41 -40.34
N TYR A 14 36.34 -29.04 -39.10
CA TYR A 14 35.89 -29.80 -37.95
C TYR A 14 34.33 -29.73 -37.92
N SER A 15 33.67 -30.72 -38.43
CA SER A 15 32.30 -31.03 -38.16
C SER A 15 32.25 -31.41 -36.66
N PHE A 16 32.04 -30.43 -35.79
CA PHE A 16 31.77 -30.72 -34.38
C PHE A 16 30.42 -31.46 -34.32
N SER A 17 30.45 -32.74 -33.96
CA SER A 17 29.26 -33.48 -33.51
C SER A 17 28.68 -32.80 -32.28
N GLY A 18 27.37 -32.92 -32.04
CA GLY A 18 26.79 -32.47 -30.82
C GLY A 18 27.28 -33.25 -29.59
N GLU A 19 27.03 -32.74 -28.44
CA GLU A 19 27.50 -33.35 -27.19
C GLU A 19 26.36 -33.86 -26.32
N VAL A 20 26.59 -34.96 -25.60
CA VAL A 20 25.75 -35.38 -24.47
C VAL A 20 26.21 -34.64 -23.24
N SER A 21 25.30 -33.99 -22.52
CA SER A 21 25.62 -33.25 -21.32
C SER A 21 26.29 -34.13 -20.24
N PRO A 22 27.12 -33.57 -19.33
CA PRO A 22 27.75 -34.33 -18.25
C PRO A 22 26.74 -35.09 -17.39
N ASP A 23 25.60 -34.44 -17.05
CA ASP A 23 24.54 -35.03 -16.22
C ASP A 23 23.86 -36.21 -16.91
N LEU A 24 23.65 -36.14 -18.23
CA LEU A 24 23.09 -37.25 -18.97
C LEU A 24 24.09 -38.41 -19.09
N LYS A 25 25.39 -38.11 -19.23
CA LYS A 25 26.43 -39.14 -19.18
C LYS A 25 26.47 -39.86 -17.83
N GLU A 26 26.21 -39.18 -16.75
CA GLU A 26 26.10 -39.83 -15.42
C GLU A 26 24.86 -40.74 -15.36
N LYS A 27 23.70 -40.30 -15.84
CA LYS A 27 22.47 -41.13 -15.93
C LYS A 27 22.71 -42.39 -16.78
N PHE A 28 23.51 -42.30 -17.84
CA PHE A 28 23.88 -43.45 -18.68
C PHE A 28 24.63 -44.58 -17.95
N LYS A 29 25.26 -44.28 -16.79
CA LYS A 29 25.98 -45.32 -16.01
C LYS A 29 25.04 -46.24 -15.26
N THR A 30 23.82 -45.82 -15.01
CA THR A 30 22.84 -46.50 -14.15
C THR A 30 21.64 -47.06 -14.93
N VAL A 31 21.40 -46.57 -16.14
CA VAL A 31 20.23 -46.93 -16.97
C VAL A 31 20.48 -48.27 -17.70
N LYS A 32 19.45 -49.09 -17.84
CA LYS A 32 19.47 -50.31 -18.59
C LYS A 32 19.42 -50.08 -20.11
N GLU A 33 19.97 -50.95 -20.88
CA GLU A 33 20.12 -50.79 -22.33
C GLU A 33 18.81 -50.53 -23.08
N ASN A 34 17.69 -51.11 -22.62
CA ASN A 34 16.37 -50.97 -23.22
C ASN A 34 15.46 -49.98 -22.48
N GLU A 35 15.98 -49.28 -21.52
CA GLU A 35 15.26 -48.26 -20.74
C GLU A 35 15.20 -46.96 -21.53
N TYR A 36 14.02 -46.31 -21.54
CA TYR A 36 13.85 -45.01 -22.18
C TYR A 36 14.21 -43.88 -21.22
N LEU A 37 14.99 -42.95 -21.71
CA LEU A 37 15.30 -41.69 -21.01
C LEU A 37 14.59 -40.54 -21.72
N SER A 38 13.99 -39.65 -20.96
CA SER A 38 13.45 -38.39 -21.46
C SER A 38 14.59 -37.35 -21.49
N CYS A 39 14.79 -36.74 -22.66
CA CYS A 39 15.87 -35.77 -22.88
C CYS A 39 15.46 -34.67 -23.88
N LEU A 40 16.09 -33.50 -23.75
CA LEU A 40 15.95 -32.37 -24.64
C LEU A 40 17.14 -32.34 -25.60
N VAL A 41 16.86 -32.32 -26.89
CA VAL A 41 17.82 -32.19 -27.98
C VAL A 41 17.79 -30.74 -28.48
N MET A 42 18.84 -29.98 -28.18
CA MET A 42 19.04 -28.63 -28.70
C MET A 42 19.76 -28.67 -30.05
N LEU A 43 19.22 -27.99 -31.05
CA LEU A 43 19.86 -27.87 -32.36
C LEU A 43 20.78 -26.64 -32.38
N LYS A 44 21.81 -26.66 -33.26
CA LYS A 44 22.81 -25.59 -33.37
C LYS A 44 22.25 -24.27 -33.89
N ASP A 45 21.33 -24.34 -34.84
CA ASP A 45 20.78 -23.19 -35.55
C ASP A 45 19.67 -22.54 -34.72
N GLN A 46 20.04 -21.79 -33.69
CA GLN A 46 19.13 -20.95 -32.90
C GLN A 46 18.99 -19.55 -33.55
N VAL A 47 17.99 -18.76 -33.12
CA VAL A 47 17.94 -17.34 -33.48
C VAL A 47 19.16 -16.64 -32.91
N ASP A 48 19.90 -15.89 -33.73
CA ASP A 48 21.13 -15.21 -33.26
C ASP A 48 20.77 -14.14 -32.24
N PRO A 49 21.43 -14.07 -31.07
CA PRO A 49 21.25 -13.00 -30.11
C PRO A 49 21.40 -11.59 -30.70
N LYS A 50 22.21 -11.43 -31.77
CA LYS A 50 22.34 -10.17 -32.49
C LYS A 50 21.05 -9.77 -33.21
N ASP A 51 20.34 -10.74 -33.80
CA ASP A 51 19.05 -10.52 -34.42
C ASP A 51 18.02 -10.11 -33.39
N LEU A 52 18.02 -10.69 -32.17
CA LEU A 52 17.14 -10.30 -31.07
C LEU A 52 17.36 -8.83 -30.67
N ILE A 53 18.61 -8.36 -30.68
CA ILE A 53 18.93 -6.94 -30.43
C ILE A 53 18.38 -6.05 -31.54
N LEU A 54 18.43 -6.52 -32.80
CA LEU A 54 17.89 -5.77 -33.94
C LEU A 54 16.37 -5.67 -33.87
N PHE A 55 15.67 -6.76 -33.52
CA PHE A 55 14.21 -6.73 -33.35
C PHE A 55 13.78 -5.73 -32.27
N LYS A 56 14.49 -5.67 -31.16
CA LYS A 56 14.22 -4.69 -30.09
C LYS A 56 14.28 -3.24 -30.57
N LYS A 57 14.97 -2.95 -31.68
CA LYS A 57 15.10 -1.61 -32.28
C LYS A 57 14.02 -1.27 -33.30
N LEU A 58 13.19 -2.21 -33.72
CA LEU A 58 12.08 -1.93 -34.64
C LEU A 58 11.05 -1.01 -33.92
N LYS A 59 10.46 -0.10 -34.73
CA LYS A 59 9.68 1.02 -34.18
C LYS A 59 8.39 0.60 -33.50
N THR A 60 7.70 -0.40 -34.03
CA THR A 60 6.41 -0.83 -33.49
C THR A 60 6.47 -2.23 -32.91
N GLN A 61 5.64 -2.50 -31.91
CA GLN A 61 5.49 -3.84 -31.35
C GLN A 61 5.11 -4.85 -32.42
N LYS A 62 4.20 -4.49 -33.31
CA LYS A 62 3.76 -5.35 -34.42
C LYS A 62 4.90 -5.76 -35.36
N GLU A 63 5.79 -4.84 -35.73
CA GLU A 63 6.95 -5.17 -36.55
C GLU A 63 7.92 -6.09 -35.81
N ARG A 64 8.19 -5.83 -34.55
CA ARG A 64 9.05 -6.71 -33.73
C ARG A 64 8.50 -8.11 -33.66
N HIS A 65 7.22 -8.23 -33.28
CA HIS A 65 6.52 -9.49 -33.11
C HIS A 65 6.49 -10.31 -34.40
N SER A 66 5.97 -9.78 -35.50
CA SER A 66 5.83 -10.51 -36.74
C SER A 66 7.16 -10.98 -37.34
N SER A 67 8.20 -10.13 -37.31
CA SER A 67 9.53 -10.48 -37.82
C SER A 67 10.16 -11.60 -36.99
N LEU A 68 10.04 -11.54 -35.66
CA LEU A 68 10.58 -12.55 -34.78
C LEU A 68 9.87 -13.92 -34.97
N ILE A 69 8.54 -13.92 -34.95
CA ILE A 69 7.75 -15.17 -35.16
C ILE A 69 8.10 -15.83 -36.48
N TYR A 70 8.22 -15.04 -37.54
CA TYR A 70 8.62 -15.60 -38.84
C TYR A 70 9.98 -16.30 -38.77
N GLN A 71 10.98 -15.69 -38.16
CA GLN A 71 12.29 -16.31 -37.98
C GLN A 71 12.24 -17.56 -37.11
N LEU A 72 11.53 -17.47 -35.97
CA LEU A 72 11.40 -18.59 -35.04
C LEU A 72 10.74 -19.82 -35.69
N LYS A 73 9.70 -19.64 -36.51
CA LYS A 73 9.04 -20.73 -37.19
C LYS A 73 9.85 -21.28 -38.38
N SER A 74 10.54 -20.41 -39.12
CA SER A 74 11.31 -20.84 -40.32
C SER A 74 12.55 -21.69 -40.00
N LYS A 75 13.21 -21.45 -38.85
CA LYS A 75 14.43 -22.21 -38.49
C LYS A 75 14.17 -23.70 -38.29
N PRO A 76 13.22 -24.12 -37.42
CA PRO A 76 12.88 -25.53 -37.23
C PRO A 76 12.39 -26.20 -38.52
N GLU A 77 11.56 -25.51 -39.33
CA GLU A 77 11.08 -26.04 -40.59
C GLU A 77 12.23 -26.46 -41.50
N ASN A 78 13.34 -25.73 -41.51
CA ASN A 78 14.51 -26.00 -42.33
C ASN A 78 15.49 -27.00 -41.68
N THR A 79 15.66 -26.97 -40.37
CA THR A 79 16.75 -27.69 -39.68
C THR A 79 16.30 -28.93 -38.92
N GLN A 80 15.02 -29.06 -38.56
CA GLN A 80 14.54 -30.26 -37.87
C GLN A 80 14.09 -31.38 -38.86
N LYS A 81 13.79 -31.06 -40.10
CA LYS A 81 13.14 -31.97 -41.02
C LYS A 81 13.81 -33.36 -41.10
N GLU A 82 15.11 -33.42 -41.39
CA GLU A 82 15.85 -34.68 -41.50
C GLU A 82 15.88 -35.46 -40.19
N LEU A 83 15.99 -34.73 -39.05
CA LEU A 83 15.98 -35.34 -37.73
C LEU A 83 14.59 -35.89 -37.37
N LEU A 84 13.50 -35.18 -37.71
CA LEU A 84 12.13 -35.66 -37.50
C LEU A 84 11.82 -36.91 -38.33
N GLU A 85 12.23 -36.95 -39.61
CA GLU A 85 12.13 -38.15 -40.48
C GLU A 85 12.93 -39.34 -39.89
N TYR A 86 14.11 -39.06 -39.36
CA TYR A 86 14.90 -40.04 -38.64
C TYR A 86 14.20 -40.58 -37.39
N LEU A 87 13.62 -39.67 -36.55
CA LEU A 87 12.92 -40.04 -35.32
C LEU A 87 11.66 -40.86 -35.62
N ASP A 88 10.92 -40.56 -36.68
CA ASP A 88 9.78 -41.37 -37.13
C ASP A 88 10.18 -42.82 -37.48
N ALA A 89 11.28 -42.96 -38.20
CA ALA A 89 11.82 -44.30 -38.49
C ALA A 89 12.25 -45.07 -37.22
N ARG A 90 12.81 -44.36 -36.23
CA ARG A 90 13.23 -44.92 -34.93
C ARG A 90 12.04 -45.22 -34.00
N LYS A 91 10.98 -44.48 -34.12
CA LYS A 91 9.72 -44.75 -33.40
C LYS A 91 9.10 -46.05 -33.87
N ASN A 92 9.13 -46.30 -35.20
CA ASN A 92 8.63 -47.55 -35.78
C ASN A 92 9.42 -48.78 -35.34
N ASN A 93 10.70 -48.66 -35.03
CA ASN A 93 11.52 -49.79 -34.57
C ASN A 93 11.66 -49.88 -33.03
N GLY A 94 11.02 -48.95 -32.28
CA GLY A 94 10.98 -48.98 -30.85
C GLY A 94 12.21 -48.39 -30.14
N SER A 95 13.18 -47.77 -30.82
CA SER A 95 14.33 -47.10 -30.20
C SER A 95 13.97 -45.71 -29.63
N VAL A 96 12.95 -45.07 -30.23
CA VAL A 96 12.32 -43.83 -29.76
C VAL A 96 10.88 -44.15 -29.37
N LYS A 97 10.44 -43.75 -28.21
CA LYS A 97 9.08 -43.94 -27.71
C LYS A 97 8.14 -42.85 -28.19
N ASN A 98 8.52 -41.61 -28.03
CA ASN A 98 7.83 -40.41 -28.46
C ASN A 98 8.79 -39.25 -28.60
N TYR A 99 8.34 -38.19 -29.28
CA TYR A 99 9.03 -36.92 -29.37
C TYR A 99 8.04 -35.76 -29.57
N GLN A 100 8.46 -34.52 -29.22
CA GLN A 100 7.77 -33.27 -29.44
C GLN A 100 8.77 -32.23 -29.94
N SER A 101 8.49 -31.63 -31.10
CA SER A 101 9.30 -30.52 -31.65
C SER A 101 8.80 -29.16 -31.18
N PHE A 102 9.73 -28.21 -31.09
CA PHE A 102 9.43 -26.85 -30.68
C PHE A 102 10.05 -25.85 -31.66
N TRP A 103 9.35 -24.70 -31.82
CA TRP A 103 9.83 -23.62 -32.67
C TRP A 103 10.24 -22.37 -31.86
N ILE A 104 9.68 -22.16 -30.65
CA ILE A 104 10.10 -21.04 -29.73
C ILE A 104 11.58 -21.15 -29.35
N VAL A 105 12.07 -22.34 -29.31
CA VAL A 105 13.46 -22.74 -29.24
C VAL A 105 13.65 -23.87 -30.23
N ASN A 106 14.73 -23.84 -31.03
CA ASN A 106 14.95 -24.90 -32.01
C ASN A 106 15.43 -26.18 -31.31
N ALA A 107 14.46 -26.96 -30.79
CA ALA A 107 14.71 -28.12 -29.94
C ALA A 107 13.66 -29.21 -30.14
N ILE A 108 13.99 -30.42 -29.72
CA ILE A 108 13.09 -31.57 -29.69
C ILE A 108 13.21 -32.25 -28.30
N LEU A 109 12.09 -32.37 -27.61
CA LEU A 109 12.01 -33.22 -26.42
C LEU A 109 11.67 -34.64 -26.93
N LEU A 110 12.41 -35.65 -26.47
CA LEU A 110 12.18 -37.03 -26.84
C LEU A 110 12.40 -38.00 -25.68
N SER A 111 11.82 -39.20 -25.84
CA SER A 111 12.06 -40.35 -25.00
C SER A 111 12.64 -41.46 -25.82
N ALA A 112 13.91 -41.84 -25.58
CA ALA A 112 14.65 -42.81 -26.36
C ALA A 112 15.60 -43.66 -25.53
N THR A 113 16.07 -44.78 -26.12
CA THR A 113 17.10 -45.61 -25.50
C THR A 113 18.45 -44.90 -25.49
N LYS A 114 19.33 -45.22 -24.53
CA LYS A 114 20.67 -44.66 -24.44
C LYS A 114 21.41 -44.70 -25.79
N THR A 115 21.48 -45.87 -26.43
CA THR A 115 22.15 -46.05 -27.73
C THR A 115 21.59 -45.14 -28.80
N GLU A 116 20.28 -44.86 -28.78
CA GLU A 116 19.66 -43.97 -29.75
C GLU A 116 19.97 -42.49 -29.44
N ILE A 117 19.99 -42.12 -28.18
CA ILE A 117 20.37 -40.77 -27.74
C ILE A 117 21.82 -40.45 -28.14
N GLU A 118 22.74 -41.39 -27.97
CA GLU A 118 24.15 -41.23 -28.38
C GLU A 118 24.29 -41.03 -29.91
N LYS A 119 23.49 -41.74 -30.72
CA LYS A 119 23.41 -41.51 -32.19
C LYS A 119 22.86 -40.16 -32.56
N ILE A 120 21.77 -39.75 -31.92
CA ILE A 120 21.18 -38.43 -32.12
C ILE A 120 22.18 -37.33 -31.76
N ALA A 121 22.88 -37.44 -30.60
CA ALA A 121 23.88 -36.49 -30.20
C ALA A 121 25.09 -36.37 -31.15
N SER A 122 25.39 -37.46 -31.91
CA SER A 122 26.48 -37.45 -32.87
C SER A 122 26.15 -36.77 -34.21
N ARG A 123 24.91 -36.34 -34.41
CA ARG A 123 24.46 -35.67 -35.64
C ARG A 123 25.01 -34.25 -35.74
N SER A 124 25.29 -33.82 -36.96
CA SER A 124 25.92 -32.52 -37.23
C SER A 124 25.07 -31.31 -36.84
N GLU A 125 23.75 -31.41 -36.95
CA GLU A 125 22.78 -30.35 -36.62
C GLU A 125 22.51 -30.24 -35.12
N VAL A 126 22.84 -31.24 -34.31
CA VAL A 126 22.61 -31.24 -32.86
C VAL A 126 23.74 -30.47 -32.15
N GLN A 127 23.37 -29.61 -31.24
CA GLN A 127 24.30 -28.90 -30.37
C GLN A 127 24.55 -29.70 -29.08
N MET A 128 23.50 -30.05 -28.36
CA MET A 128 23.59 -30.77 -27.12
C MET A 128 22.33 -31.60 -26.83
N VAL A 129 22.52 -32.72 -26.13
CA VAL A 129 21.40 -33.47 -25.55
C VAL A 129 21.56 -33.49 -24.04
N SER A 130 20.53 -32.98 -23.32
CA SER A 130 20.47 -32.85 -21.88
C SER A 130 19.29 -33.65 -21.31
N PRO A 131 19.34 -34.04 -20.04
CA PRO A 131 18.19 -34.68 -19.40
C PRO A 131 16.98 -33.74 -19.37
N ASN A 132 15.80 -34.33 -19.48
CA ASN A 132 14.56 -33.60 -19.10
C ASN A 132 14.46 -33.57 -17.56
N TYR A 133 14.45 -32.38 -16.99
CA TYR A 133 14.37 -32.19 -15.54
C TYR A 133 12.93 -31.94 -15.10
N PRO A 134 12.51 -32.44 -13.93
CA PRO A 134 11.18 -32.19 -13.44
C PRO A 134 11.02 -30.70 -13.06
N VAL A 135 9.95 -30.10 -13.55
CA VAL A 135 9.51 -28.76 -13.15
C VAL A 135 8.36 -28.93 -12.16
N SER A 136 8.35 -28.15 -11.12
CA SER A 136 7.29 -28.21 -10.13
C SER A 136 6.85 -26.80 -9.69
N LEU A 137 5.63 -26.73 -9.19
CA LEU A 137 5.10 -25.53 -8.54
C LEU A 137 6.01 -25.06 -7.41
N ILE A 138 6.16 -23.75 -7.24
CA ILE A 138 6.69 -23.15 -6.02
C ILE A 138 5.52 -23.07 -5.04
N ALA A 139 5.27 -24.19 -4.35
CA ALA A 139 4.12 -24.35 -3.50
C ALA A 139 4.12 -23.32 -2.35
N PRO A 140 2.95 -22.77 -1.98
CA PRO A 140 2.82 -21.88 -0.83
C PRO A 140 3.30 -22.56 0.46
N VAL A 141 3.90 -21.78 1.34
CA VAL A 141 4.34 -22.25 2.66
C VAL A 141 3.13 -22.38 3.58
N SER A 142 3.05 -23.44 4.39
CA SER A 142 1.89 -23.72 5.21
C SER A 142 1.65 -22.66 6.29
N GLU A 143 0.37 -22.32 6.52
CA GLU A 143 -0.10 -21.29 7.46
C GLU A 143 0.31 -21.51 8.93
N ALA A 144 0.70 -22.72 9.34
CA ALA A 144 1.04 -23.06 10.73
C ALA A 144 2.21 -22.22 11.31
N ILE A 145 3.06 -21.67 10.47
CA ILE A 145 4.21 -20.84 10.86
C ILE A 145 3.83 -19.33 10.89
N TYR A 146 2.73 -18.95 10.24
CA TYR A 146 2.35 -17.55 10.00
C TYR A 146 0.94 -17.22 10.48
N SER A 147 0.47 -17.84 11.58
CA SER A 147 -0.85 -17.57 12.14
C SER A 147 -1.04 -16.08 12.47
N SER A 148 -2.01 -15.54 11.83
CA SER A 148 -2.74 -14.28 12.02
C SER A 148 -2.21 -13.30 13.09
N LYS A 149 -1.26 -12.44 12.76
CA LYS A 149 -1.30 -11.06 13.24
C LYS A 149 -2.24 -10.29 12.31
N THR A 150 -3.47 -10.07 12.72
CA THR A 150 -4.37 -9.11 12.10
C THR A 150 -3.80 -7.72 12.32
N GLY A 151 -3.26 -7.07 11.29
CA GLY A 151 -2.69 -5.73 11.40
C GLY A 151 -1.47 -5.50 10.51
N GLY A 152 -1.39 -6.11 9.33
CA GLY A 152 -0.32 -5.83 8.37
C GLY A 152 -0.38 -4.41 7.82
N VAL A 153 0.77 -3.93 7.35
CA VAL A 153 0.90 -2.66 6.63
C VAL A 153 0.06 -2.73 5.35
N ASP A 154 -0.52 -1.59 4.92
CA ASP A 154 -1.15 -1.50 3.60
C ASP A 154 -0.06 -1.56 2.51
N TYR A 155 0.32 -2.77 2.15
CA TYR A 155 1.39 -3.00 1.17
C TYR A 155 1.08 -2.42 -0.21
N LEU A 156 -0.18 -2.25 -0.58
CA LEU A 156 -0.56 -1.59 -1.84
C LEU A 156 -0.26 -0.08 -1.79
N GLN A 157 -0.35 0.55 -0.63
CA GLN A 157 0.06 1.95 -0.43
C GLN A 157 1.58 2.06 -0.44
N GLU A 158 2.28 1.26 0.34
CA GLU A 158 3.75 1.34 0.50
C GLU A 158 4.51 1.02 -0.79
N THR A 159 3.96 0.15 -1.64
CA THR A 159 4.52 -0.16 -2.96
C THR A 159 4.08 0.80 -4.06
N GLY A 160 3.30 1.84 -3.73
CA GLY A 160 2.84 2.88 -4.66
C GLY A 160 1.71 2.45 -5.61
N VAL A 161 1.10 1.28 -5.42
CA VAL A 161 -0.02 0.80 -6.25
C VAL A 161 -1.23 1.72 -6.12
N ARG A 162 -1.63 2.07 -4.89
CA ARG A 162 -2.78 2.97 -4.67
C ARG A 162 -2.59 4.35 -5.29
N GLU A 163 -1.35 4.83 -5.34
CA GLU A 163 -1.04 6.11 -5.99
C GLU A 163 -1.24 6.03 -7.51
N LEU A 164 -0.82 4.91 -8.14
CA LEU A 164 -1.09 4.68 -9.57
C LEU A 164 -2.59 4.58 -9.85
N TRP A 165 -3.36 3.93 -8.99
CA TRP A 165 -4.83 3.90 -9.13
C TRP A 165 -5.46 5.29 -9.04
N LYS A 166 -5.02 6.15 -8.10
CA LYS A 166 -5.44 7.55 -8.03
C LYS A 166 -5.09 8.33 -9.29
N MET A 167 -3.97 8.00 -9.95
CA MET A 167 -3.56 8.57 -11.23
C MET A 167 -4.36 8.00 -12.41
N GLY A 168 -5.25 7.03 -12.18
CA GLY A 168 -6.09 6.40 -13.20
C GLY A 168 -5.45 5.19 -13.89
N TYR A 169 -4.27 4.73 -13.44
CA TYR A 169 -3.62 3.54 -13.96
C TYR A 169 -4.12 2.30 -13.20
N THR A 170 -4.89 1.47 -13.86
CA THR A 170 -5.59 0.32 -13.28
C THR A 170 -5.28 -1.00 -14.00
N GLY A 171 -4.44 -0.94 -15.03
CA GLY A 171 -4.13 -2.03 -15.96
C GLY A 171 -5.06 -2.05 -17.18
N LYS A 172 -5.91 -1.03 -17.36
CA LYS A 172 -6.90 -0.98 -18.43
C LYS A 172 -6.25 -1.08 -19.81
N GLY A 173 -6.77 -2.01 -20.62
CA GLY A 173 -6.25 -2.26 -21.97
C GLY A 173 -4.93 -3.04 -22.00
N ARG A 174 -4.47 -3.57 -20.88
CA ARG A 174 -3.29 -4.43 -20.76
C ARG A 174 -3.71 -5.88 -20.60
N LEU A 175 -2.79 -6.81 -20.86
CA LEU A 175 -3.05 -8.23 -20.82
C LEU A 175 -1.98 -8.95 -19.99
N VAL A 176 -2.40 -9.68 -18.96
CA VAL A 176 -1.51 -10.52 -18.16
C VAL A 176 -1.72 -12.00 -18.48
N CYS A 177 -0.66 -12.79 -18.32
CA CYS A 177 -0.73 -14.24 -18.52
C CYS A 177 -0.17 -14.96 -17.28
N GLY A 178 -0.87 -16.01 -16.83
CA GLY A 178 -0.38 -16.89 -15.76
C GLY A 178 -0.01 -18.26 -16.32
N PHE A 179 1.23 -18.73 -16.09
CA PHE A 179 1.67 -20.10 -16.33
C PHE A 179 1.70 -20.82 -14.99
N ASP A 180 0.63 -21.59 -14.72
CA ASP A 180 0.40 -22.13 -13.38
C ASP A 180 -0.44 -23.43 -13.47
N THR A 181 -1.11 -23.77 -12.38
CA THR A 181 -2.00 -24.96 -12.28
C THR A 181 -3.33 -24.80 -13.04
N GLY A 182 -3.58 -23.64 -13.63
CA GLY A 182 -4.82 -23.24 -14.26
C GLY A 182 -5.49 -22.08 -13.56
N VAL A 183 -6.73 -21.75 -13.92
CA VAL A 183 -7.53 -20.68 -13.31
C VAL A 183 -8.99 -21.09 -13.27
N GLU A 184 -9.67 -20.88 -12.14
CA GLU A 184 -11.13 -20.93 -12.07
C GLU A 184 -11.72 -19.67 -12.70
N TRP A 185 -11.99 -19.70 -14.01
CA TRP A 185 -12.43 -18.52 -14.76
C TRP A 185 -13.79 -17.97 -14.32
N THR A 186 -14.64 -18.83 -13.74
CA THR A 186 -15.96 -18.44 -13.20
C THR A 186 -15.90 -17.75 -11.85
N HIS A 187 -14.70 -17.62 -11.27
CA HIS A 187 -14.53 -16.97 -9.97
C HIS A 187 -15.01 -15.51 -10.02
N PRO A 188 -15.85 -15.04 -9.05
CA PRO A 188 -16.45 -13.70 -9.07
C PRO A 188 -15.44 -12.56 -9.22
N ALA A 189 -14.21 -12.72 -8.70
CA ALA A 189 -13.17 -11.71 -8.80
C ALA A 189 -12.38 -11.73 -10.12
N LEU A 190 -12.54 -12.76 -10.98
CA LEU A 190 -11.73 -12.95 -12.19
C LEU A 190 -12.54 -12.94 -13.48
N PHE A 191 -13.81 -13.30 -13.37
CA PHE A 191 -14.72 -13.51 -14.49
C PHE A 191 -14.79 -12.31 -15.45
N HIS A 192 -14.82 -11.09 -14.93
CA HIS A 192 -15.03 -9.88 -15.73
C HIS A 192 -13.88 -9.53 -16.66
N ASN A 193 -12.67 -9.95 -16.31
CA ASN A 193 -11.44 -9.60 -17.02
C ASN A 193 -10.90 -10.72 -17.91
N TRP A 194 -11.57 -11.88 -17.94
CA TRP A 194 -11.17 -12.96 -18.82
C TRP A 194 -11.40 -12.63 -20.29
N LYS A 195 -10.38 -12.83 -21.13
CA LYS A 195 -10.41 -12.51 -22.57
C LYS A 195 -11.10 -13.55 -23.44
N GLY A 196 -11.37 -14.75 -22.95
CA GLY A 196 -11.95 -15.84 -23.75
C GLY A 196 -13.44 -15.73 -24.04
N GLY A 197 -14.17 -14.79 -23.43
CA GLY A 197 -15.62 -14.59 -23.65
C GLY A 197 -16.49 -15.72 -23.11
N LEU A 198 -17.81 -15.52 -23.18
CA LEU A 198 -18.80 -16.44 -22.58
C LEU A 198 -19.23 -17.58 -23.52
N GLN A 199 -18.93 -17.52 -24.80
CA GLN A 199 -19.40 -18.49 -25.80
C GLN A 199 -18.21 -19.22 -26.45
N GLY A 200 -18.03 -20.48 -26.08
CA GLY A 200 -17.33 -21.45 -26.89
C GLY A 200 -15.82 -21.59 -26.73
N GLY A 201 -15.24 -21.16 -25.64
CA GLY A 201 -13.81 -21.37 -25.33
C GLY A 201 -12.90 -20.75 -26.40
N ASN A 202 -12.17 -19.70 -26.07
CA ASN A 202 -11.26 -19.06 -27.02
C ASN A 202 -9.84 -19.63 -26.87
N SER A 203 -9.33 -20.35 -27.85
CA SER A 203 -7.98 -20.93 -27.87
C SER A 203 -6.87 -19.87 -27.74
N SER A 204 -7.15 -18.60 -28.06
CA SER A 204 -6.21 -17.51 -27.84
C SER A 204 -6.20 -16.97 -26.39
N ALA A 205 -7.14 -17.40 -25.54
CA ALA A 205 -7.20 -16.97 -24.13
C ALA A 205 -6.90 -18.07 -23.11
N TRP A 206 -6.90 -19.33 -23.56
CA TRP A 206 -6.61 -20.48 -22.71
C TRP A 206 -5.80 -21.54 -23.44
N PHE A 207 -4.69 -21.92 -22.83
CA PHE A 207 -3.87 -23.02 -23.28
C PHE A 207 -3.91 -24.18 -22.27
N ASP A 208 -4.34 -25.35 -22.73
CA ASP A 208 -4.29 -26.58 -21.94
C ASP A 208 -3.83 -27.75 -22.87
N PRO A 209 -2.64 -28.30 -22.64
CA PRO A 209 -2.15 -29.43 -23.43
C PRO A 209 -2.99 -30.70 -23.27
N TYR A 210 -3.90 -30.71 -22.28
CA TYR A 210 -4.78 -31.86 -21.98
C TYR A 210 -6.21 -31.68 -22.51
N GLY A 211 -6.48 -30.59 -23.21
CA GLY A 211 -7.66 -30.42 -24.08
C GLY A 211 -8.91 -29.89 -23.38
N SER A 212 -8.83 -29.21 -22.28
CA SER A 212 -9.98 -28.46 -21.73
C SER A 212 -10.24 -27.20 -22.57
N ASN A 213 -11.50 -26.95 -22.91
CA ASN A 213 -11.90 -25.80 -23.73
C ASN A 213 -12.00 -24.48 -22.92
N PHE A 214 -12.09 -24.58 -21.62
CA PHE A 214 -12.18 -23.43 -20.68
C PHE A 214 -11.13 -23.57 -19.60
N PRO A 215 -10.67 -22.46 -19.02
CA PRO A 215 -9.73 -22.49 -17.90
C PRO A 215 -10.28 -23.31 -16.74
N VAL A 216 -9.50 -24.22 -16.24
CA VAL A 216 -9.79 -25.05 -15.06
C VAL A 216 -8.57 -25.08 -14.16
N ASP A 217 -8.82 -25.11 -12.87
CA ASP A 217 -7.79 -25.23 -11.85
C ASP A 217 -8.20 -26.28 -10.82
N ALA A 218 -7.43 -27.34 -10.68
CA ALA A 218 -7.69 -28.40 -9.70
C ALA A 218 -6.93 -28.18 -8.38
N ASN A 219 -5.95 -27.28 -8.38
CA ASN A 219 -5.07 -27.00 -7.24
C ASN A 219 -5.50 -25.72 -6.48
N GLY A 220 -5.89 -24.68 -7.23
CA GLY A 220 -6.26 -23.37 -6.71
C GLY A 220 -5.12 -22.36 -6.65
N HIS A 221 -3.87 -22.79 -6.90
CA HIS A 221 -2.72 -21.91 -6.85
C HIS A 221 -2.74 -20.89 -8.00
N GLY A 222 -2.98 -21.32 -9.23
CA GLY A 222 -3.06 -20.41 -10.37
C GLY A 222 -4.24 -19.45 -10.29
N THR A 223 -5.38 -19.88 -9.71
CA THR A 223 -6.50 -18.99 -9.39
C THR A 223 -6.08 -17.92 -8.40
N HIS A 224 -5.24 -18.26 -7.39
CA HIS A 224 -4.74 -17.33 -6.39
C HIS A 224 -3.76 -16.34 -7.01
N THR A 225 -2.78 -16.78 -7.79
CA THR A 225 -1.79 -15.90 -8.42
C THR A 225 -2.44 -14.96 -9.44
N MET A 226 -3.43 -15.42 -10.21
CA MET A 226 -4.20 -14.58 -11.11
C MET A 226 -4.97 -13.50 -10.35
N GLY A 227 -5.56 -13.83 -9.20
CA GLY A 227 -6.25 -12.85 -8.36
C GLY A 227 -5.34 -11.75 -7.80
N ILE A 228 -4.06 -12.05 -7.53
CA ILE A 228 -3.08 -11.03 -7.13
C ILE A 228 -2.78 -10.07 -8.30
N MET A 229 -2.77 -10.57 -9.53
CA MET A 229 -2.56 -9.72 -10.71
C MET A 229 -3.76 -8.84 -10.99
N VAL A 230 -4.99 -9.41 -11.06
CA VAL A 230 -6.17 -8.72 -11.64
C VAL A 230 -7.47 -8.85 -10.84
N GLY A 231 -7.47 -9.49 -9.68
CA GLY A 231 -8.70 -9.80 -8.95
C GLY A 231 -9.44 -8.55 -8.47
N MET A 232 -10.74 -8.48 -8.79
CA MET A 232 -11.62 -7.39 -8.34
C MET A 232 -13.05 -7.88 -8.14
N THR A 233 -13.69 -7.36 -7.09
CA THR A 233 -15.13 -7.46 -6.85
C THR A 233 -15.72 -6.08 -6.61
N PRO A 234 -17.04 -5.88 -6.68
CA PRO A 234 -17.65 -4.60 -6.35
C PRO A 234 -17.35 -4.10 -4.92
N SER A 235 -16.96 -4.99 -4.02
CA SER A 235 -16.69 -4.67 -2.61
C SER A 235 -15.21 -4.68 -2.24
N GLU A 236 -14.34 -5.26 -3.07
CA GLU A 236 -12.93 -5.44 -2.73
C GLU A 236 -12.05 -5.52 -3.98
N THR A 237 -10.96 -4.78 -3.98
CA THR A 237 -9.90 -4.86 -4.99
C THR A 237 -8.75 -5.69 -4.42
N LEU A 238 -8.47 -6.84 -5.04
CA LEU A 238 -7.41 -7.78 -4.65
C LEU A 238 -6.18 -7.61 -5.53
N GLY A 239 -6.42 -7.40 -6.84
CA GLY A 239 -5.39 -7.38 -7.87
C GLY A 239 -4.70 -6.03 -7.99
N VAL A 240 -3.41 -6.05 -8.31
CA VAL A 240 -2.58 -4.87 -8.54
C VAL A 240 -3.06 -4.11 -9.77
N ALA A 241 -3.41 -4.81 -10.85
CA ALA A 241 -3.90 -4.26 -12.12
C ALA A 241 -5.34 -4.74 -12.39
N TYR A 242 -6.27 -4.32 -11.56
CA TYR A 242 -7.61 -4.88 -11.48
C TYR A 242 -8.50 -4.70 -12.74
N ASP A 243 -8.15 -3.80 -13.65
CA ASP A 243 -8.83 -3.61 -14.94
C ASP A 243 -8.07 -4.26 -16.12
N ALA A 244 -6.95 -4.94 -15.87
CA ALA A 244 -6.23 -5.67 -16.91
C ALA A 244 -6.99 -6.92 -17.31
N GLY A 245 -6.99 -7.22 -18.63
CA GLY A 245 -7.45 -8.52 -19.13
C GLY A 245 -6.49 -9.63 -18.74
N TRP A 246 -6.97 -10.87 -18.70
CA TRP A 246 -6.11 -12.00 -18.44
C TRP A 246 -6.34 -13.17 -19.40
N ILE A 247 -5.25 -13.88 -19.67
CA ILE A 247 -5.19 -15.19 -20.34
C ILE A 247 -4.35 -16.14 -19.47
N ALA A 248 -4.42 -17.44 -19.71
CA ALA A 248 -3.67 -18.37 -18.87
C ALA A 248 -3.31 -19.67 -19.60
N ALA A 249 -2.23 -20.30 -19.13
CA ALA A 249 -1.82 -21.65 -19.50
C ALA A 249 -1.83 -22.57 -18.27
N GLY A 250 -2.60 -23.64 -18.32
CA GLY A 250 -2.63 -24.67 -17.30
C GLY A 250 -1.58 -25.75 -17.59
N VAL A 251 -0.34 -25.52 -17.13
CA VAL A 251 0.81 -26.35 -17.49
C VAL A 251 1.58 -26.91 -16.29
N ILE A 252 1.29 -26.47 -15.08
CA ILE A 252 1.96 -26.94 -13.88
C ILE A 252 1.03 -27.85 -13.07
N ASP A 253 1.58 -28.97 -12.56
CA ASP A 253 0.87 -29.95 -11.74
C ASP A 253 -0.46 -30.43 -12.34
N ARG A 254 -0.52 -30.54 -13.66
CA ARG A 254 -1.70 -31.05 -14.39
C ARG A 254 -1.87 -32.58 -14.24
N GLY A 255 -1.09 -33.18 -13.40
CA GLY A 255 -1.48 -34.35 -12.61
C GLY A 255 -1.13 -35.71 -13.18
N LYS A 256 -0.29 -35.88 -14.19
CA LYS A 256 -0.12 -37.27 -14.71
C LYS A 256 1.30 -37.69 -15.10
N ASN A 257 2.18 -36.79 -15.44
CA ASN A 257 3.55 -37.14 -15.78
C ASN A 257 4.48 -35.94 -15.74
N PHE A 258 5.31 -35.82 -14.72
CA PHE A 258 6.30 -34.74 -14.59
C PHE A 258 7.26 -34.63 -15.77
N ASP A 259 7.45 -35.74 -16.53
CA ASP A 259 8.27 -35.74 -17.76
C ASP A 259 7.67 -34.90 -18.90
N GLN A 260 6.38 -34.53 -18.83
CA GLN A 260 5.70 -33.72 -19.84
C GLN A 260 5.73 -32.23 -19.53
N THR A 261 5.99 -31.83 -18.26
CA THR A 261 5.85 -30.44 -17.85
C THR A 261 6.75 -29.49 -18.65
N VAL A 262 7.98 -29.89 -19.00
CA VAL A 262 8.87 -29.07 -19.84
C VAL A 262 8.27 -28.86 -21.22
N ALA A 263 7.71 -29.95 -21.85
CA ALA A 263 7.05 -29.82 -23.12
C ALA A 263 5.82 -28.90 -23.07
N ASP A 264 5.02 -29.06 -22.04
CA ASP A 264 3.80 -28.27 -21.84
C ASP A 264 4.14 -26.77 -21.69
N ILE A 265 5.19 -26.43 -20.94
CA ILE A 265 5.67 -25.06 -20.77
C ILE A 265 6.22 -24.50 -22.10
N LEU A 266 7.03 -25.26 -22.84
CA LEU A 266 7.57 -24.79 -24.12
C LEU A 266 6.47 -24.58 -25.15
N LEU A 267 5.46 -25.44 -25.18
CA LEU A 267 4.26 -25.28 -26.04
C LEU A 267 3.43 -24.06 -25.58
N ALA A 268 3.31 -23.83 -24.27
CA ALA A 268 2.64 -22.65 -23.75
C ALA A 268 3.39 -21.36 -24.10
N PHE A 269 4.72 -21.35 -24.07
CA PHE A 269 5.51 -20.20 -24.54
C PHE A 269 5.29 -19.95 -26.03
N GLN A 270 5.20 -21.00 -26.86
CA GLN A 270 4.82 -20.86 -28.27
C GLN A 270 3.43 -20.27 -28.46
N TRP A 271 2.48 -20.72 -27.65
CA TRP A 271 1.13 -20.19 -27.67
C TRP A 271 1.10 -18.73 -27.18
N ALA A 272 1.74 -18.39 -26.06
CA ALA A 272 1.68 -17.05 -25.48
C ALA A 272 2.32 -15.97 -26.36
N ILE A 273 3.30 -16.33 -27.20
CA ILE A 273 3.91 -15.37 -28.14
C ILE A 273 3.04 -15.15 -29.39
N ASP A 274 2.10 -16.03 -29.72
CA ASP A 274 1.24 -15.99 -30.92
C ASP A 274 -0.08 -16.73 -30.61
N PRO A 275 -0.96 -16.17 -29.71
CA PRO A 275 -2.09 -16.94 -29.16
C PRO A 275 -3.17 -17.30 -30.19
N ASP A 276 -3.46 -16.42 -31.15
CA ASP A 276 -4.43 -16.65 -32.22
C ASP A 276 -3.81 -17.33 -33.47
N GLY A 277 -2.47 -17.51 -33.49
CA GLY A 277 -1.72 -18.07 -34.61
C GLY A 277 -1.52 -17.10 -35.76
N ASN A 278 -1.80 -15.81 -35.56
CA ASN A 278 -1.62 -14.76 -36.57
C ASN A 278 -0.53 -13.76 -36.14
N PRO A 279 0.69 -13.85 -36.63
CA PRO A 279 1.78 -12.98 -36.17
C PRO A 279 1.59 -11.49 -36.49
N LEU A 280 0.51 -11.12 -37.17
CA LEU A 280 0.17 -9.71 -37.46
C LEU A 280 -0.78 -9.08 -36.44
N THR A 281 -1.34 -9.86 -35.51
CA THR A 281 -2.11 -9.40 -34.34
C THR A 281 -1.19 -9.29 -33.13
N THR A 282 -1.47 -8.39 -32.22
CA THR A 282 -0.70 -8.16 -30.98
C THR A 282 -1.55 -7.79 -29.79
N ASP A 283 -2.86 -7.69 -29.96
CA ASP A 283 -3.82 -7.35 -28.91
C ASP A 283 -4.22 -8.56 -28.06
N ASP A 284 -3.84 -9.75 -28.51
CA ASP A 284 -3.96 -11.02 -27.78
C ASP A 284 -2.64 -11.48 -27.13
N VAL A 285 -1.51 -10.81 -27.47
CA VAL A 285 -0.20 -11.10 -26.89
C VAL A 285 -0.09 -10.46 -25.51
N PRO A 286 0.28 -11.20 -24.44
CA PRO A 286 0.35 -10.66 -23.11
C PRO A 286 1.51 -9.66 -22.94
N ASP A 287 1.29 -8.61 -22.12
CA ASP A 287 2.34 -7.68 -21.71
C ASP A 287 3.34 -8.34 -20.72
N VAL A 288 2.87 -9.34 -19.97
CA VAL A 288 3.67 -10.03 -18.96
C VAL A 288 3.21 -11.48 -18.76
N ILE A 289 4.17 -12.36 -18.52
CA ILE A 289 3.94 -13.76 -18.10
C ILE A 289 4.45 -13.94 -16.68
N ASN A 290 3.56 -14.35 -15.78
CA ASN A 290 3.89 -14.76 -14.42
C ASN A 290 4.22 -16.25 -14.35
N ASN A 291 5.35 -16.59 -13.73
CA ASN A 291 5.82 -17.95 -13.55
C ASN A 291 6.11 -18.21 -12.07
N SER A 292 5.19 -18.90 -11.42
CA SER A 292 5.32 -19.30 -10.01
C SER A 292 5.76 -20.77 -9.88
N TRP A 293 6.73 -21.18 -10.70
CA TRP A 293 7.28 -22.54 -10.80
C TRP A 293 8.79 -22.53 -11.06
N GLY A 294 9.42 -23.68 -10.92
CA GLY A 294 10.85 -23.83 -11.23
C GLY A 294 11.33 -25.28 -11.13
N ILE A 295 12.56 -25.54 -11.57
CA ILE A 295 13.24 -26.80 -11.35
C ILE A 295 13.75 -26.81 -9.92
N PRO A 296 13.34 -27.77 -9.07
CA PRO A 296 13.80 -27.85 -7.69
C PRO A 296 15.31 -28.08 -7.60
N LEU A 297 15.99 -27.44 -6.66
CA LEU A 297 17.45 -27.57 -6.44
C LEU A 297 17.92 -29.02 -6.25
N ALA A 298 17.10 -29.83 -5.57
CA ALA A 298 17.39 -31.25 -5.34
C ALA A 298 17.38 -32.10 -6.63
N SER A 299 16.77 -31.60 -7.69
CA SER A 299 16.60 -32.35 -8.96
C SER A 299 17.74 -32.09 -9.92
N LYS A 300 18.56 -31.05 -9.71
CA LYS A 300 19.59 -30.66 -10.65
C LYS A 300 20.62 -29.69 -10.06
N PRO A 301 21.87 -29.69 -10.58
CA PRO A 301 22.79 -28.57 -10.43
C PRO A 301 22.20 -27.25 -10.92
N PRO A 302 22.53 -26.10 -10.30
CA PRO A 302 22.06 -24.81 -10.74
C PRO A 302 22.43 -24.50 -12.21
N CYS A 303 21.76 -23.49 -12.80
CA CYS A 303 22.10 -22.99 -14.12
C CYS A 303 21.63 -23.85 -15.31
N ASP A 304 20.43 -24.41 -15.22
CA ASP A 304 19.85 -25.11 -16.38
C ASP A 304 19.39 -24.13 -17.47
N GLN A 305 19.75 -24.42 -18.71
CA GLN A 305 19.51 -23.55 -19.85
C GLN A 305 18.26 -23.91 -20.66
N THR A 306 17.49 -24.90 -20.21
CA THR A 306 16.34 -25.45 -20.95
C THR A 306 15.38 -24.35 -21.45
N PHE A 307 15.12 -23.33 -20.64
CA PHE A 307 14.16 -22.27 -20.94
C PHE A 307 14.79 -20.95 -21.41
N TRP A 308 16.12 -20.78 -21.34
CA TRP A 308 16.78 -19.48 -21.55
C TRP A 308 16.47 -18.87 -22.92
N SER A 309 16.67 -19.63 -24.00
CA SER A 309 16.39 -19.13 -25.36
C SER A 309 14.90 -18.81 -25.56
N ALA A 310 14.01 -19.60 -24.98
CA ALA A 310 12.56 -19.33 -25.07
C ALA A 310 12.19 -18.04 -24.33
N ILE A 311 12.76 -17.81 -23.13
CA ILE A 311 12.58 -16.56 -22.38
C ILE A 311 13.11 -15.36 -23.17
N ASP A 312 14.32 -15.47 -23.74
CA ASP A 312 14.92 -14.40 -24.53
C ASP A 312 14.07 -14.04 -25.77
N ASN A 313 13.46 -15.05 -26.41
CA ASN A 313 12.56 -14.86 -27.57
C ASN A 313 11.24 -14.18 -27.15
N LEU A 314 10.65 -14.55 -26.02
CA LEU A 314 9.47 -13.87 -25.48
C LEU A 314 9.76 -12.40 -25.16
N GLU A 315 10.89 -12.13 -24.51
CA GLU A 315 11.29 -10.76 -24.17
C GLU A 315 11.64 -9.93 -25.41
N ALA A 316 12.18 -10.56 -26.45
CA ALA A 316 12.41 -9.89 -27.74
C ALA A 316 11.08 -9.53 -28.44
N ALA A 317 10.02 -10.32 -28.23
CA ALA A 317 8.67 -9.99 -28.69
C ALA A 317 8.01 -8.85 -27.88
N GLY A 318 8.56 -8.48 -26.73
CA GLY A 318 8.05 -7.41 -25.88
C GLY A 318 7.27 -7.89 -24.66
N ILE A 319 7.30 -9.18 -24.36
CA ILE A 319 6.63 -9.81 -23.22
C ILE A 319 7.57 -9.83 -22.02
N VAL A 320 7.19 -9.20 -20.90
CA VAL A 320 7.99 -9.28 -19.67
C VAL A 320 7.80 -10.64 -19.02
N VAL A 321 8.89 -11.35 -18.71
CA VAL A 321 8.83 -12.68 -18.08
C VAL A 321 9.30 -12.57 -16.63
N ILE A 322 8.42 -12.88 -15.68
CA ILE A 322 8.64 -12.77 -14.23
C ILE A 322 8.63 -14.18 -13.61
N PHE A 323 9.58 -14.43 -12.71
CA PHE A 323 9.69 -15.68 -11.97
C PHE A 323 9.64 -15.46 -10.46
N ALA A 324 9.00 -16.35 -9.74
CA ALA A 324 9.18 -16.46 -8.30
C ALA A 324 10.58 -17.03 -7.99
N ALA A 325 11.25 -16.50 -6.98
CA ALA A 325 12.61 -16.89 -6.62
C ALA A 325 12.72 -18.33 -6.08
N GLY A 326 11.69 -18.79 -5.39
CA GLY A 326 11.65 -20.09 -4.70
C GLY A 326 11.33 -19.91 -3.21
N ASN A 327 10.94 -21.01 -2.56
CA ASN A 327 10.57 -21.03 -1.14
C ASN A 327 11.54 -21.90 -0.31
N GLU A 328 12.81 -22.01 -0.75
CA GLU A 328 13.87 -22.79 -0.12
C GLU A 328 14.76 -21.99 0.81
N GLY A 329 14.40 -20.74 1.13
CA GLY A 329 15.12 -19.92 2.10
C GLY A 329 15.17 -20.53 3.52
N PRO A 330 16.01 -19.99 4.41
CA PRO A 330 16.87 -18.81 4.26
C PRO A 330 18.29 -19.10 3.73
N PHE A 331 18.52 -20.25 3.13
CA PHE A 331 19.85 -20.69 2.71
C PHE A 331 20.37 -19.90 1.49
N PRO A 332 21.66 -19.57 1.42
CA PRO A 332 22.25 -18.96 0.24
C PRO A 332 22.21 -19.92 -0.95
N MET A 333 22.28 -19.38 -2.17
CA MET A 333 22.23 -20.11 -3.44
C MET A 333 20.96 -20.99 -3.58
N SER A 334 19.83 -20.51 -3.07
CA SER A 334 18.59 -21.28 -3.03
C SER A 334 17.56 -20.84 -4.10
N ILE A 335 17.93 -19.95 -5.01
CA ILE A 335 17.08 -19.54 -6.13
C ILE A 335 16.87 -20.72 -7.07
N ARG A 336 15.61 -20.98 -7.44
CA ARG A 336 15.26 -22.05 -8.40
C ARG A 336 15.60 -21.65 -9.84
N THR A 337 15.95 -22.62 -10.67
CA THR A 337 16.08 -22.45 -12.12
C THR A 337 14.68 -22.39 -12.77
N PRO A 338 14.43 -21.44 -13.75
CA PRO A 338 15.41 -20.60 -14.45
C PRO A 338 15.65 -19.21 -13.79
N ALA A 339 15.06 -18.95 -12.64
CA ALA A 339 15.19 -17.67 -11.94
C ALA A 339 16.64 -17.39 -11.48
N ASP A 340 17.49 -18.43 -11.32
CA ASP A 340 18.90 -18.35 -10.96
C ASP A 340 19.82 -17.85 -12.08
N ARG A 341 19.34 -17.65 -13.32
CA ARG A 341 20.15 -17.19 -14.46
C ARG A 341 20.82 -15.86 -14.17
N ALA A 342 22.13 -15.79 -14.42
CA ALA A 342 23.01 -14.66 -14.09
C ALA A 342 23.76 -14.09 -15.31
N THR A 343 23.14 -14.08 -16.50
CA THR A 343 23.77 -13.58 -17.73
C THR A 343 23.62 -12.07 -17.92
N SER A 344 22.72 -11.43 -17.22
CA SER A 344 22.56 -9.96 -17.10
C SER A 344 21.75 -9.63 -15.85
N PRO A 345 21.71 -8.37 -15.40
CA PRO A 345 20.91 -7.94 -14.24
C PRO A 345 19.39 -8.10 -14.41
N THR A 346 18.92 -8.36 -15.62
CA THR A 346 17.46 -8.41 -15.91
C THR A 346 16.99 -9.72 -16.52
N ASN A 347 17.89 -10.66 -16.85
CA ASN A 347 17.51 -11.96 -17.42
C ASN A 347 16.86 -12.86 -16.38
N SER A 348 15.78 -13.54 -16.78
CA SER A 348 15.02 -14.43 -15.88
C SER A 348 14.72 -13.77 -14.54
N PHE A 349 14.01 -12.64 -14.64
CA PHE A 349 13.75 -11.70 -13.54
C PHE A 349 13.07 -12.39 -12.36
N SER A 350 13.79 -12.55 -11.27
CA SER A 350 13.33 -13.25 -10.07
C SER A 350 12.83 -12.31 -8.98
N VAL A 351 11.78 -12.74 -8.28
CA VAL A 351 11.12 -11.95 -7.24
C VAL A 351 11.17 -12.67 -5.90
N GLY A 352 11.82 -12.04 -4.93
CA GLY A 352 11.84 -12.43 -3.53
C GLY A 352 10.58 -12.01 -2.78
N ALA A 353 10.35 -12.59 -1.61
CA ALA A 353 9.20 -12.28 -0.77
C ALA A 353 9.60 -11.54 0.50
N VAL A 354 8.92 -10.44 0.80
CA VAL A 354 8.99 -9.74 2.08
C VAL A 354 7.76 -9.97 2.94
N ASP A 355 7.93 -9.85 4.24
CA ASP A 355 6.84 -9.96 5.21
C ASP A 355 6.18 -8.60 5.45
N ASN A 356 5.07 -8.37 4.76
CA ASN A 356 4.27 -7.15 4.83
C ASN A 356 3.44 -6.99 6.12
N ARG A 357 3.55 -7.91 7.07
CA ARG A 357 2.95 -7.76 8.41
C ARG A 357 3.77 -6.84 9.32
N TYR A 358 4.99 -6.50 8.92
CA TYR A 358 5.89 -5.61 9.64
C TYR A 358 6.22 -4.37 8.81
N PRO A 359 6.29 -3.19 9.43
CA PRO A 359 6.55 -1.93 8.72
C PRO A 359 7.91 -1.86 8.00
N ASN A 360 8.90 -2.62 8.50
CA ASN A 360 10.24 -2.68 7.92
C ASN A 360 10.38 -3.75 6.83
N PHE A 361 9.30 -4.45 6.45
CA PHE A 361 9.27 -5.44 5.39
C PHE A 361 10.44 -6.44 5.44
N PRO A 362 10.67 -7.16 6.56
CA PRO A 362 11.77 -8.10 6.62
C PRO A 362 11.63 -9.17 5.53
N VAL A 363 12.76 -9.65 5.00
CA VAL A 363 12.72 -10.75 4.04
C VAL A 363 12.05 -11.97 4.68
N ALA A 364 11.11 -12.59 3.98
CA ALA A 364 10.40 -13.77 4.47
C ALA A 364 11.40 -14.93 4.65
N SER A 365 11.31 -15.65 5.77
CA SER A 365 12.27 -16.72 6.11
C SER A 365 12.32 -17.84 5.06
N PHE A 366 11.25 -18.05 4.32
CA PHE A 366 11.17 -19.03 3.24
C PHE A 366 11.71 -18.50 1.92
N SER A 367 11.81 -17.17 1.72
CA SER A 367 12.25 -16.60 0.45
C SER A 367 13.62 -17.11 0.08
N SER A 368 13.75 -17.71 -1.11
CA SER A 368 15.04 -18.14 -1.64
C SER A 368 15.97 -16.95 -1.83
N ARG A 369 17.26 -17.16 -1.62
CA ARG A 369 18.30 -16.13 -1.57
C ARG A 369 19.43 -16.42 -2.51
N GLY A 370 20.09 -15.33 -2.95
CA GLY A 370 21.31 -15.40 -3.70
C GLY A 370 22.54 -15.87 -2.89
N PRO A 371 23.74 -15.78 -3.47
CA PRO A 371 23.97 -15.42 -4.87
C PRO A 371 23.43 -16.46 -5.86
N SER A 372 23.43 -16.12 -7.15
CA SER A 372 23.05 -17.07 -8.21
C SER A 372 23.84 -18.37 -8.12
N GLY A 373 23.13 -19.49 -8.27
CA GLY A 373 23.77 -20.78 -8.39
C GLY A 373 24.58 -20.99 -9.68
N CYS A 374 24.44 -20.09 -10.68
CA CYS A 374 25.17 -20.17 -11.93
C CYS A 374 26.66 -19.84 -11.80
N ASP A 375 26.98 -18.83 -11.02
CA ASP A 375 28.34 -18.30 -10.90
C ASP A 375 28.82 -18.15 -9.44
N GLY A 376 27.90 -18.25 -8.48
CA GLY A 376 28.18 -18.08 -7.07
C GLY A 376 28.52 -16.64 -6.66
N ILE A 377 28.26 -15.65 -7.52
CA ILE A 377 28.69 -14.26 -7.34
C ILE A 377 27.54 -13.29 -7.60
N SER A 378 26.81 -13.46 -8.71
CA SER A 378 25.75 -12.54 -9.13
C SER A 378 24.63 -12.50 -8.10
N ILE A 379 24.21 -11.30 -7.74
CA ILE A 379 23.18 -11.08 -6.76
C ILE A 379 21.80 -11.53 -7.30
N LYS A 380 21.02 -12.17 -6.46
CA LYS A 380 19.65 -12.63 -6.66
C LYS A 380 18.89 -12.59 -5.33
N PRO A 381 17.56 -12.41 -5.30
CA PRO A 381 16.68 -12.10 -6.45
C PRO A 381 16.98 -10.71 -7.02
N GLU A 382 16.35 -10.33 -8.13
CA GLU A 382 16.47 -8.97 -8.67
C GLU A 382 15.73 -7.95 -7.80
N ILE A 383 14.55 -8.32 -7.30
CA ILE A 383 13.68 -7.42 -6.53
C ILE A 383 12.85 -8.22 -5.53
N SER A 384 12.28 -7.54 -4.57
CA SER A 384 11.37 -8.13 -3.59
C SER A 384 9.99 -7.45 -3.62
N ALA A 385 8.95 -8.25 -3.32
CA ALA A 385 7.58 -7.78 -3.23
C ALA A 385 6.84 -8.42 -2.04
N PRO A 386 5.68 -7.90 -1.62
CA PRO A 386 4.86 -8.50 -0.58
C PRO A 386 4.50 -9.96 -0.92
N GLY A 387 4.85 -10.90 -0.03
CA GLY A 387 4.64 -12.32 -0.27
C GLY A 387 4.15 -13.11 0.93
N VAL A 388 3.83 -12.45 2.06
CA VAL A 388 3.38 -13.12 3.28
C VAL A 388 1.95 -12.72 3.61
N GLY A 389 1.08 -13.70 3.81
CA GLY A 389 -0.29 -13.46 4.18
C GLY A 389 -1.12 -12.74 3.12
N ILE A 390 -0.87 -13.02 1.86
CA ILE A 390 -1.56 -12.38 0.73
C ILE A 390 -2.91 -13.06 0.49
N ARG A 391 -3.99 -12.30 0.67
CA ARG A 391 -5.35 -12.75 0.41
C ARG A 391 -5.70 -12.57 -1.06
N SER A 392 -6.21 -13.63 -1.70
CA SER A 392 -6.61 -13.60 -3.09
C SER A 392 -7.72 -14.61 -3.39
N SER A 393 -8.21 -14.64 -4.65
CA SER A 393 -9.19 -15.61 -5.13
C SER A 393 -8.70 -17.07 -4.99
N TYR A 394 -9.62 -17.98 -4.76
CA TYR A 394 -9.34 -19.41 -4.61
C TYR A 394 -10.53 -20.25 -5.14
N LEU A 395 -10.35 -21.57 -5.21
CA LEU A 395 -11.34 -22.46 -5.77
C LEU A 395 -12.75 -22.29 -5.19
N ASN A 396 -13.76 -22.65 -5.98
CA ASN A 396 -15.19 -22.62 -5.64
C ASN A 396 -15.70 -21.22 -5.27
N GLY A 397 -15.16 -20.18 -5.95
CA GLY A 397 -15.53 -18.79 -5.71
C GLY A 397 -15.13 -18.27 -4.33
N THR A 398 -14.21 -18.96 -3.63
CA THR A 398 -13.75 -18.58 -2.29
C THR A 398 -12.47 -17.73 -2.35
N TYR A 399 -12.02 -17.26 -1.19
CA TYR A 399 -10.79 -16.51 -1.03
C TYR A 399 -9.88 -17.21 -0.03
N LYS A 400 -8.58 -17.17 -0.29
CA LYS A 400 -7.60 -17.77 0.62
C LYS A 400 -6.41 -16.84 0.81
N THR A 401 -5.82 -16.90 2.01
CA THR A 401 -4.58 -16.21 2.34
C THR A 401 -3.43 -17.19 2.22
N LEU A 402 -2.46 -16.88 1.36
CA LEU A 402 -1.28 -17.73 1.13
C LEU A 402 0.00 -16.92 1.32
N SER A 403 1.11 -17.65 1.53
CA SER A 403 2.45 -17.07 1.67
C SER A 403 3.42 -17.79 0.77
N GLY A 404 4.26 -17.05 0.04
CA GLY A 404 5.25 -17.59 -0.89
C GLY A 404 5.83 -16.52 -1.81
N THR A 405 6.98 -16.78 -2.39
CA THR A 405 7.48 -15.99 -3.52
C THR A 405 6.55 -16.11 -4.72
N SER A 406 5.76 -17.18 -4.77
CA SER A 406 4.66 -17.38 -5.72
C SER A 406 3.49 -16.38 -5.54
N SER A 407 3.42 -15.65 -4.42
CA SER A 407 2.51 -14.51 -4.24
C SER A 407 3.20 -13.17 -4.56
N ALA A 408 4.51 -13.09 -4.40
CA ALA A 408 5.30 -11.89 -4.69
C ALA A 408 5.49 -11.67 -6.21
N ALA A 409 5.76 -12.72 -6.98
CA ALA A 409 5.93 -12.62 -8.43
C ALA A 409 4.69 -12.08 -9.17
N PRO A 410 3.46 -12.54 -8.91
CA PRO A 410 2.27 -11.98 -9.54
C PRO A 410 1.98 -10.54 -9.13
N PHE A 411 2.44 -10.11 -7.95
CA PHE A 411 2.38 -8.70 -7.57
C PHE A 411 3.20 -7.82 -8.54
N ILE A 412 4.44 -8.23 -8.84
CA ILE A 412 5.28 -7.56 -9.86
C ILE A 412 4.66 -7.66 -11.24
N SER A 413 4.09 -8.81 -11.61
CA SER A 413 3.44 -8.99 -12.91
C SER A 413 2.24 -8.04 -13.08
N GLY A 414 1.42 -7.83 -12.04
CA GLY A 414 0.40 -6.79 -12.03
C GLY A 414 0.99 -5.39 -12.14
N GLY A 415 2.11 -5.13 -11.47
CA GLY A 415 2.85 -3.88 -11.56
C GLY A 415 3.34 -3.58 -12.99
N VAL A 416 3.83 -4.58 -13.71
CA VAL A 416 4.22 -4.47 -15.11
C VAL A 416 3.02 -4.02 -15.97
N ALA A 417 1.83 -4.56 -15.74
CA ALA A 417 0.63 -4.14 -16.48
C ALA A 417 0.28 -2.66 -16.23
N LEU A 418 0.45 -2.15 -15.00
CA LEU A 418 0.29 -0.73 -14.70
C LEU A 418 1.33 0.15 -15.43
N LEU A 419 2.60 -0.27 -15.45
CA LEU A 419 3.66 0.44 -16.15
C LEU A 419 3.49 0.41 -17.68
N LYS A 420 2.96 -0.69 -18.23
CA LYS A 420 2.60 -0.81 -19.64
C LYS A 420 1.36 0.03 -20.00
N GLU A 421 0.41 0.23 -19.08
CA GLU A 421 -0.68 1.19 -19.30
C GLU A 421 -0.15 2.63 -19.35
N PHE A 422 0.81 2.96 -18.49
CA PHE A 422 1.48 4.26 -18.51
C PHE A 422 2.21 4.51 -19.83
N ASN A 423 3.05 3.56 -20.28
CA ASN A 423 3.74 3.62 -21.57
C ASN A 423 3.73 2.26 -22.28
N PRO A 424 2.80 2.03 -23.22
CA PRO A 424 2.69 0.78 -23.98
C PRO A 424 3.93 0.44 -24.82
N GLU A 425 4.69 1.47 -25.25
CA GLU A 425 5.87 1.30 -26.11
C GLU A 425 7.16 0.98 -25.34
N ALA A 426 7.12 1.07 -24.01
CA ALA A 426 8.29 0.77 -23.18
C ALA A 426 8.76 -0.67 -23.41
N THR A 427 10.04 -0.84 -23.61
CA THR A 427 10.67 -2.13 -23.81
C THR A 427 10.73 -2.94 -22.51
N VAL A 428 10.89 -4.25 -22.62
CA VAL A 428 11.06 -5.14 -21.46
C VAL A 428 12.19 -4.67 -20.54
N GLU A 429 13.33 -4.31 -21.14
CA GLU A 429 14.50 -3.83 -20.39
C GLU A 429 14.25 -2.53 -19.65
N GLU A 430 13.57 -1.56 -20.29
CA GLU A 430 13.21 -0.28 -19.64
C GLU A 430 12.26 -0.49 -18.46
N ILE A 431 11.29 -1.37 -18.58
CA ILE A 431 10.36 -1.68 -17.50
C ILE A 431 11.10 -2.33 -16.33
N LYS A 432 11.91 -3.36 -16.60
CA LYS A 432 12.69 -4.04 -15.57
C LYS A 432 13.67 -3.10 -14.89
N ASN A 433 14.39 -2.27 -15.64
CA ASN A 433 15.29 -1.27 -15.05
C ASN A 433 14.52 -0.24 -14.21
N ALA A 434 13.33 0.20 -14.64
CA ALA A 434 12.50 1.11 -13.85
C ALA A 434 12.07 0.48 -12.52
N LEU A 435 11.74 -0.81 -12.51
CA LEU A 435 11.43 -1.55 -11.29
C LEU A 435 12.63 -1.61 -10.34
N LEU A 436 13.82 -1.93 -10.85
CA LEU A 436 15.06 -1.99 -10.04
C LEU A 436 15.40 -0.63 -9.45
N LEU A 437 15.55 0.40 -10.30
CA LEU A 437 16.00 1.74 -9.91
C LEU A 437 15.02 2.48 -8.98
N SER A 438 13.74 2.09 -8.98
CA SER A 438 12.72 2.69 -8.13
C SER A 438 12.57 2.01 -6.78
N SER A 439 13.18 0.84 -6.59
CA SER A 439 13.03 0.05 -5.37
C SER A 439 13.43 0.83 -4.13
N THR A 440 12.76 0.55 -3.04
CA THR A 440 13.15 1.02 -1.71
C THR A 440 14.18 0.05 -1.16
N ASP A 441 15.39 0.51 -1.01
CA ASP A 441 16.51 -0.27 -0.47
C ASP A 441 16.17 -0.81 0.93
N LEU A 442 16.38 -2.09 1.15
CA LEU A 442 16.14 -2.79 2.41
C LEU A 442 17.30 -3.74 2.68
N GLY A 443 17.60 -3.96 3.95
CA GLY A 443 18.68 -4.87 4.35
C GLY A 443 20.05 -4.21 4.33
N THR A 444 21.01 -4.82 3.67
CA THR A 444 22.35 -4.23 3.47
C THR A 444 22.26 -3.15 2.41
N ALA A 445 22.87 -1.98 2.67
CA ALA A 445 22.79 -0.84 1.74
C ALA A 445 23.25 -1.21 0.32
N GLY A 446 22.38 -0.92 -0.67
CA GLY A 446 22.54 -1.31 -2.05
C GLY A 446 21.97 -2.68 -2.37
N GLU A 447 22.23 -3.20 -3.56
CA GLU A 447 21.76 -4.51 -3.99
C GLU A 447 22.36 -5.63 -3.13
N ASP A 448 21.53 -6.54 -2.58
CA ASP A 448 21.94 -7.64 -1.74
C ASP A 448 21.24 -8.97 -2.08
N ASN A 449 21.75 -10.08 -1.52
CA ASN A 449 21.25 -11.43 -1.82
C ASN A 449 19.95 -11.80 -1.09
N ASP A 450 19.42 -10.95 -0.22
CA ASP A 450 18.20 -11.17 0.53
C ASP A 450 17.00 -10.46 -0.15
N TYR A 451 17.20 -9.21 -0.59
CA TYR A 451 16.16 -8.35 -1.13
C TYR A 451 16.34 -8.01 -2.62
N GLY A 452 17.51 -8.28 -3.20
CA GLY A 452 17.90 -7.73 -4.49
C GLY A 452 18.09 -6.20 -4.38
N TRP A 453 17.46 -5.44 -5.26
CA TRP A 453 17.43 -3.97 -5.21
C TRP A 453 16.48 -3.43 -4.12
N GLY A 454 15.74 -4.30 -3.43
CA GLY A 454 14.84 -3.90 -2.35
C GLY A 454 13.37 -4.11 -2.66
N LEU A 455 12.49 -3.44 -1.90
CA LEU A 455 11.06 -3.48 -2.08
C LEU A 455 10.62 -2.66 -3.28
N VAL A 456 9.79 -3.25 -4.15
CA VAL A 456 9.20 -2.55 -5.31
C VAL A 456 8.47 -1.27 -4.92
N ASN A 457 8.64 -0.21 -5.74
CA ASN A 457 7.89 1.03 -5.64
C ASN A 457 7.39 1.47 -7.03
N LEU A 458 6.15 1.08 -7.36
CA LEU A 458 5.58 1.27 -8.69
C LEU A 458 5.30 2.74 -9.03
N LYS A 459 4.96 3.57 -8.03
CA LYS A 459 4.79 5.02 -8.27
C LYS A 459 6.11 5.68 -8.64
N LYS A 460 7.17 5.36 -7.90
CA LYS A 460 8.52 5.87 -8.17
C LYS A 460 9.06 5.33 -9.51
N ALA A 461 8.64 4.14 -9.94
CA ALA A 461 9.04 3.57 -11.23
C ALA A 461 8.70 4.48 -12.41
N LEU A 462 7.62 5.26 -12.34
CA LEU A 462 7.28 6.23 -13.38
C LEU A 462 8.40 7.26 -13.64
N ASP A 463 9.21 7.58 -12.64
CA ASP A 463 10.34 8.51 -12.78
C ASP A 463 11.47 7.93 -13.63
N PHE A 464 11.58 6.59 -13.67
CA PHE A 464 12.61 5.86 -14.43
C PHE A 464 12.10 5.30 -15.75
N MET A 465 10.77 5.16 -15.92
CA MET A 465 10.18 4.76 -17.19
C MET A 465 10.49 5.77 -18.30
N PRO A 466 10.69 5.34 -19.56
CA PRO A 466 10.68 6.28 -20.66
C PRO A 466 9.34 7.03 -20.70
N PRO A 467 9.36 8.33 -20.99
CA PRO A 467 8.11 9.08 -21.08
C PRO A 467 7.30 8.58 -22.29
N PRO A 468 5.97 8.43 -22.17
CA PRO A 468 5.12 8.16 -23.31
C PRO A 468 5.17 9.34 -24.32
N SER A 469 4.81 9.05 -25.57
CA SER A 469 4.84 10.04 -26.67
C SER A 469 3.84 11.20 -26.51
N VAL A 470 2.92 11.09 -25.55
CA VAL A 470 1.95 12.14 -25.22
C VAL A 470 2.24 12.74 -23.83
N PRO A 471 1.89 14.00 -23.57
CA PRO A 471 2.01 14.58 -22.24
C PRO A 471 1.15 13.82 -21.22
N LYS A 472 1.61 13.74 -19.97
CA LYS A 472 0.90 13.14 -18.84
C LYS A 472 1.09 14.02 -17.62
N ILE A 473 0.25 15.06 -17.51
CA ILE A 473 0.30 15.98 -16.38
C ILE A 473 -0.46 15.41 -15.22
N TRP A 474 0.13 15.45 -14.05
CA TRP A 474 -0.48 15.05 -12.78
C TRP A 474 -0.38 16.16 -11.75
N LEU A 475 -1.43 16.33 -10.93
CA LEU A 475 -1.40 17.19 -9.76
C LEU A 475 -0.72 16.43 -8.61
N ASP A 476 0.56 16.68 -8.42
CA ASP A 476 1.35 15.98 -7.39
C ASP A 476 0.95 16.42 -5.98
N SER A 477 0.73 17.73 -5.81
CA SER A 477 0.16 18.29 -4.59
C SER A 477 -0.49 19.65 -4.84
N ASN A 478 -1.25 20.13 -3.85
CA ASN A 478 -1.80 21.48 -3.84
C ASN A 478 -1.83 22.01 -2.40
N TYR A 479 -1.81 23.33 -2.26
CA TYR A 479 -2.01 23.99 -0.98
C TYR A 479 -2.69 25.35 -1.16
N VAL A 480 -3.28 25.86 -0.08
CA VAL A 480 -4.02 27.12 -0.07
C VAL A 480 -3.42 28.04 0.95
N GLU A 481 -3.23 29.31 0.56
CA GLU A 481 -2.83 30.38 1.49
C GLU A 481 -3.95 31.40 1.60
N SER A 482 -4.20 31.93 2.80
CA SER A 482 -5.12 33.04 3.00
C SER A 482 -4.51 34.31 2.40
N ASP A 483 -5.28 34.98 1.55
CA ASP A 483 -4.93 36.35 1.17
C ASP A 483 -5.36 37.29 2.32
N THR A 484 -4.57 38.29 2.62
CA THR A 484 -4.86 39.27 3.69
C THR A 484 -6.11 40.09 3.45
N GLN A 485 -6.71 39.99 2.26
CA GLN A 485 -7.89 40.73 1.89
C GLN A 485 -9.18 40.01 2.35
N ILE A 486 -9.90 40.68 3.28
CA ILE A 486 -11.26 40.27 3.71
C ILE A 486 -12.23 41.21 3.01
N TYR A 487 -13.23 40.67 2.32
CA TYR A 487 -14.27 41.48 1.69
C TYR A 487 -15.25 42.05 2.70
N PRO A 488 -15.91 43.21 2.39
CA PRO A 488 -16.92 43.80 3.29
C PRO A 488 -18.13 42.89 3.59
N ASP A 489 -18.36 41.90 2.76
CA ASP A 489 -19.45 40.89 2.94
C ASP A 489 -18.99 39.64 3.73
N GLY A 490 -17.79 39.68 4.32
CA GLY A 490 -17.26 38.60 5.15
C GLY A 490 -16.68 37.40 4.37
N ARG A 491 -16.54 37.50 3.04
CA ARG A 491 -15.85 36.46 2.28
C ARG A 491 -14.36 36.49 2.54
N THR A 492 -13.76 35.30 2.58
CA THR A 492 -12.29 35.11 2.68
C THR A 492 -11.73 34.81 1.32
N ARG A 493 -10.70 35.54 0.93
CA ARG A 493 -9.97 35.34 -0.32
C ARG A 493 -8.81 34.39 -0.10
N LEU A 494 -8.64 33.43 -1.00
CA LEU A 494 -7.67 32.35 -0.89
C LEU A 494 -6.86 32.21 -2.20
N LYS A 495 -5.56 31.99 -2.05
CA LYS A 495 -4.63 31.66 -3.14
C LYS A 495 -4.43 30.17 -3.20
N LEU A 496 -4.65 29.58 -4.35
CA LEU A 496 -4.44 28.14 -4.60
C LEU A 496 -3.14 27.95 -5.39
N PHE A 497 -2.25 27.17 -4.82
CA PHE A 497 -1.00 26.76 -5.42
C PHE A 497 -1.09 25.29 -5.84
N LEU A 498 -0.61 25.02 -7.05
CA LEU A 498 -0.61 23.67 -7.65
C LEU A 498 0.83 23.26 -7.95
N VAL A 499 1.19 22.06 -7.55
CA VAL A 499 2.43 21.39 -7.94
C VAL A 499 2.08 20.38 -9.03
N LEU A 500 2.47 20.68 -10.26
CA LEU A 500 2.15 19.89 -11.44
C LEU A 500 3.39 19.15 -11.92
N LYS A 501 3.32 17.84 -12.11
CA LYS A 501 4.40 17.03 -12.65
C LYS A 501 4.00 16.43 -14.00
N ASN A 502 4.86 16.61 -15.01
CA ASN A 502 4.67 15.98 -16.31
C ASN A 502 5.47 14.68 -16.40
N TYR A 503 4.80 13.55 -16.36
CA TYR A 503 5.43 12.24 -16.55
C TYR A 503 5.58 11.84 -18.02
N GLY A 504 4.90 12.53 -18.95
CA GLY A 504 4.90 12.22 -20.38
C GLY A 504 5.83 13.10 -21.21
N ALA A 505 5.54 13.19 -22.51
CA ALA A 505 6.25 14.07 -23.42
C ALA A 505 6.09 15.53 -22.99
N ARG A 506 7.05 16.38 -23.42
CA ARG A 506 6.95 17.83 -23.23
C ARG A 506 5.63 18.35 -23.79
N VAL A 507 4.98 19.24 -23.06
CA VAL A 507 3.85 20.04 -23.53
C VAL A 507 4.28 21.50 -23.63
N ASP A 508 3.93 22.13 -24.74
CA ASP A 508 4.16 23.55 -24.97
C ASP A 508 2.84 24.30 -24.94
N SER A 509 2.85 25.54 -24.46
CA SER A 509 1.69 26.44 -24.42
C SER A 509 0.52 25.83 -23.62
N LEU A 510 0.78 25.31 -22.42
CA LEU A 510 -0.20 24.68 -21.58
C LEU A 510 -1.10 25.71 -20.90
N ASN A 511 -2.38 25.64 -21.18
CA ASN A 511 -3.42 26.36 -20.46
C ASN A 511 -4.05 25.44 -19.42
N ILE A 512 -4.32 26.00 -18.25
CA ILE A 512 -5.00 25.33 -17.15
C ILE A 512 -6.17 26.20 -16.71
N VAL A 513 -7.36 25.65 -16.68
CA VAL A 513 -8.56 26.32 -16.22
C VAL A 513 -9.12 25.58 -15.01
N LEU A 514 -9.26 26.32 -13.91
CA LEU A 514 -9.90 25.83 -12.69
C LEU A 514 -11.41 25.98 -12.82
N GLU A 515 -12.13 24.94 -12.55
CA GLU A 515 -13.60 24.94 -12.45
C GLU A 515 -14.04 24.48 -11.07
N SER A 516 -15.12 25.06 -10.58
CA SER A 516 -15.82 24.55 -9.41
C SER A 516 -17.33 24.61 -9.69
N ARG A 517 -18.03 23.53 -9.34
CA ARG A 517 -19.51 23.50 -9.35
C ARG A 517 -20.12 23.87 -8.02
N ASP A 518 -19.29 24.27 -7.10
CA ASP A 518 -19.63 24.58 -5.74
C ASP A 518 -20.17 26.01 -5.64
N SER A 519 -21.43 26.16 -5.27
CA SER A 519 -22.10 27.47 -5.16
C SER A 519 -21.56 28.37 -4.04
N LEU A 520 -20.77 27.81 -3.11
CA LEU A 520 -20.14 28.56 -2.02
C LEU A 520 -18.75 29.07 -2.39
N ILE A 521 -18.22 28.68 -3.56
CA ILE A 521 -16.91 29.08 -4.08
C ILE A 521 -17.10 30.03 -5.27
N THR A 522 -16.43 31.17 -5.22
CA THR A 522 -16.39 32.12 -6.33
C THR A 522 -14.95 32.16 -6.84
N LEU A 523 -14.74 31.75 -8.09
CA LEU A 523 -13.43 31.83 -8.74
C LEU A 523 -13.18 33.27 -9.16
N GLU A 524 -12.03 33.84 -8.82
CA GLU A 524 -11.62 35.20 -9.15
C GLU A 524 -10.48 35.23 -10.17
N LYS A 525 -9.56 34.29 -10.07
CA LYS A 525 -8.56 33.99 -11.04
C LYS A 525 -8.52 32.49 -11.25
N ASP A 526 -9.12 32.06 -12.33
CA ASP A 526 -9.41 30.66 -12.64
C ASP A 526 -8.44 30.04 -13.65
N SER A 527 -7.51 30.80 -14.18
CA SER A 527 -6.64 30.34 -15.28
C SER A 527 -5.17 30.57 -15.02
N LEU A 528 -4.37 29.62 -15.53
CA LEU A 528 -2.90 29.64 -15.56
C LEU A 528 -2.41 29.33 -16.96
N TYR A 529 -1.23 29.83 -17.26
CA TYR A 529 -0.53 29.53 -18.49
C TYR A 529 0.93 29.18 -18.16
N PHE A 530 1.42 28.10 -18.76
CA PHE A 530 2.82 27.74 -18.77
C PHE A 530 3.33 27.69 -20.19
N ASP A 531 4.45 28.35 -20.47
CA ASP A 531 5.09 28.32 -21.78
C ASP A 531 5.42 26.90 -22.21
N SER A 532 5.87 26.09 -21.25
CA SER A 532 6.04 24.65 -21.42
C SER A 532 6.25 23.95 -20.10
N ILE A 533 5.88 22.65 -20.03
CA ILE A 533 6.33 21.74 -18.97
C ILE A 533 7.08 20.60 -19.64
N GLY A 534 8.39 20.55 -19.39
CA GLY A 534 9.27 19.52 -19.91
C GLY A 534 8.89 18.13 -19.41
N SER A 535 9.34 17.09 -20.15
CA SER A 535 9.19 15.70 -19.69
C SER A 535 9.87 15.50 -18.35
N LYS A 536 9.18 14.84 -17.42
CA LYS A 536 9.60 14.57 -16.03
C LYS A 536 9.87 15.84 -15.17
N MET A 537 9.49 17.01 -15.66
CA MET A 537 9.65 18.27 -14.92
C MET A 537 8.42 18.52 -14.04
N THR A 538 8.71 19.21 -12.93
CA THR A 538 7.69 19.68 -11.99
C THR A 538 7.63 21.21 -12.07
N GLU A 539 6.42 21.76 -12.15
CA GLU A 539 6.16 23.19 -12.16
C GLU A 539 5.21 23.59 -11.03
N LEU A 540 5.44 24.76 -10.47
CA LEU A 540 4.66 25.37 -9.41
C LEU A 540 4.19 26.75 -9.86
N ASN A 541 2.90 27.05 -9.70
CA ASN A 541 2.32 28.35 -10.04
C ASN A 541 2.59 29.45 -8.99
N ILE A 542 3.76 29.44 -8.34
CA ILE A 542 4.10 30.32 -7.22
C ILE A 542 3.99 31.83 -7.60
N ASN A 543 4.40 32.20 -8.80
CA ASN A 543 4.36 33.59 -9.28
C ASN A 543 2.97 34.02 -9.77
N SER A 544 2.05 33.08 -9.93
CA SER A 544 0.72 33.31 -10.51
C SER A 544 -0.31 32.39 -9.90
N PRO A 545 -0.58 32.47 -8.56
CA PRO A 545 -1.54 31.59 -7.92
C PRO A 545 -2.93 31.76 -8.53
N LEU A 546 -3.71 30.68 -8.58
CA LEU A 546 -5.14 30.74 -8.78
C LEU A 546 -5.78 31.39 -7.55
N VAL A 547 -6.94 32.06 -7.73
CA VAL A 547 -7.55 32.81 -6.65
C VAL A 547 -9.05 32.50 -6.61
N PHE A 548 -9.53 32.20 -5.45
CA PHE A 548 -10.97 32.06 -5.23
C PHE A 548 -11.37 32.65 -3.88
N SER A 549 -12.63 33.00 -3.74
CA SER A 549 -13.21 33.43 -2.48
C SER A 549 -14.34 32.48 -2.07
N CYS A 550 -14.54 32.39 -0.76
CA CYS A 550 -15.59 31.59 -0.17
C CYS A 550 -16.37 32.38 0.84
N GLY A 551 -17.67 32.13 0.92
CA GLY A 551 -18.60 32.85 1.79
C GLY A 551 -18.28 32.63 3.27
N GLY A 552 -18.51 33.66 4.11
CA GLY A 552 -18.25 33.64 5.57
C GLY A 552 -19.10 32.62 6.36
N SER A 553 -19.97 31.87 5.72
CA SER A 553 -20.84 30.84 6.32
C SER A 553 -20.52 29.42 5.87
N LEU A 554 -19.28 29.16 5.42
CA LEU A 554 -18.88 27.78 5.11
C LEU A 554 -19.01 26.90 6.36
N PRO A 555 -19.59 25.70 6.21
CA PRO A 555 -19.58 24.71 7.28
C PRO A 555 -18.15 24.37 7.71
N VAL A 556 -17.99 24.08 8.99
CA VAL A 556 -16.72 23.56 9.50
C VAL A 556 -16.35 22.28 8.72
N ASN A 557 -15.10 22.17 8.30
CA ASN A 557 -14.61 21.08 7.43
C ASN A 557 -15.31 20.96 6.07
N TYR A 558 -15.54 22.06 5.43
CA TYR A 558 -16.18 22.08 4.13
C TYR A 558 -15.24 21.48 3.06
N LEU A 559 -15.67 20.38 2.43
CA LEU A 559 -14.93 19.74 1.36
C LEU A 559 -15.19 20.46 0.04
N ALA A 560 -14.27 21.33 -0.34
CA ALA A 560 -14.30 22.04 -1.61
C ALA A 560 -13.82 21.12 -2.74
N SER A 561 -14.58 21.06 -3.84
CA SER A 561 -14.26 20.22 -4.99
C SER A 561 -13.99 21.05 -6.22
N PHE A 562 -12.90 20.72 -6.90
CA PHE A 562 -12.41 21.43 -8.06
C PHE A 562 -12.09 20.47 -9.22
N GLN A 563 -12.09 21.03 -10.42
CA GLN A 563 -11.62 20.36 -11.61
C GLN A 563 -10.66 21.30 -12.34
N LEU A 564 -9.49 20.77 -12.72
CA LEU A 564 -8.57 21.44 -13.65
C LEU A 564 -8.86 20.91 -15.05
N LYS A 565 -9.04 21.79 -16.00
CA LYS A 565 -8.96 21.47 -17.43
C LYS A 565 -7.61 21.92 -17.95
N LEU A 566 -6.90 20.98 -18.56
CA LEU A 566 -5.57 21.19 -19.12
C LEU A 566 -5.65 21.02 -20.62
N PHE A 567 -5.11 21.98 -21.39
CA PHE A 567 -5.04 21.86 -22.85
C PHE A 567 -3.93 22.73 -23.42
N ASP A 568 -3.35 22.28 -24.53
CA ASP A 568 -2.40 23.08 -25.29
C ASP A 568 -3.11 23.97 -26.33
N ASN A 569 -2.40 24.98 -26.82
CA ASN A 569 -2.94 25.90 -27.86
C ASN A 569 -3.05 25.24 -29.24
N PHE A 570 -2.50 24.04 -29.44
CA PHE A 570 -2.38 23.38 -30.73
C PHE A 570 -3.43 22.26 -30.91
N GLY A 571 -4.17 21.91 -29.86
CA GLY A 571 -5.13 20.83 -29.87
C GLY A 571 -4.52 19.41 -29.80
N ASN A 572 -3.23 19.31 -29.46
CA ASN A 572 -2.52 18.03 -29.34
C ASN A 572 -2.64 17.39 -27.96
N TYR A 573 -3.00 18.19 -26.95
CA TYR A 573 -3.16 17.74 -25.58
C TYR A 573 -4.41 18.35 -24.95
N ALA A 574 -5.23 17.51 -24.35
CA ALA A 574 -6.35 17.90 -23.50
C ALA A 574 -6.55 16.82 -22.43
N ASP A 575 -6.72 17.26 -21.18
CA ASP A 575 -6.96 16.39 -20.04
C ASP A 575 -7.75 17.11 -18.96
N SER A 576 -8.20 16.39 -17.94
CA SER A 576 -8.85 16.98 -16.78
C SER A 576 -8.55 16.23 -15.48
N LEU A 577 -8.18 16.98 -14.46
CA LEU A 577 -7.85 16.47 -13.13
C LEU A 577 -8.90 16.93 -12.13
N LYS A 578 -9.44 16.02 -11.33
CA LYS A 578 -10.34 16.35 -10.23
C LYS A 578 -9.61 16.23 -8.91
N PHE A 579 -9.82 17.19 -8.03
CA PHE A 579 -9.27 17.15 -6.68
C PHE A 579 -10.21 17.84 -5.71
N SER A 580 -10.04 17.54 -4.44
CA SER A 580 -10.81 18.16 -3.36
C SER A 580 -9.89 18.34 -2.17
N PHE A 581 -10.14 19.40 -1.42
CA PHE A 581 -9.49 19.62 -0.13
C PHE A 581 -10.46 20.29 0.84
N THR A 582 -10.19 20.10 2.12
CA THR A 582 -11.04 20.67 3.15
C THR A 582 -10.68 22.13 3.38
N LEU A 583 -11.64 23.01 3.21
CA LEU A 583 -11.55 24.42 3.60
C LEU A 583 -11.96 24.57 5.06
N ASN A 584 -11.07 25.16 5.86
CA ASN A 584 -11.38 25.56 7.21
C ASN A 584 -11.14 27.07 7.36
N LEU A 585 -12.20 27.82 7.42
CA LEU A 585 -12.15 29.29 7.52
C LEU A 585 -12.15 29.81 8.95
N THR A 586 -12.31 28.97 9.95
CA THR A 586 -12.26 29.36 11.38
C THR A 586 -10.83 29.26 11.92
N SER A 587 -9.85 29.78 11.21
CA SER A 587 -8.45 29.74 11.60
C SER A 587 -8.06 30.97 12.42
N SER A 588 -8.58 31.10 13.63
CA SER A 588 -7.82 31.87 14.63
C SER A 588 -6.97 30.86 15.40
N ARG A 589 -5.66 30.90 15.21
CA ARG A 589 -4.73 30.23 16.12
C ARG A 589 -5.00 30.73 17.52
N ASN A 590 -5.54 29.84 18.38
CA ASN A 590 -5.80 30.17 19.77
C ASN A 590 -4.92 29.32 20.65
N ILE A 591 -4.37 29.95 21.66
CA ILE A 591 -3.58 29.35 22.72
C ILE A 591 -4.27 29.54 24.05
N GLY A 592 -4.00 28.64 24.97
CA GLY A 592 -4.39 28.77 26.39
C GLY A 592 -3.26 28.26 27.26
N THR A 593 -3.09 28.88 28.40
CA THR A 593 -2.05 28.52 29.38
C THR A 593 -2.70 27.96 30.63
N HIS A 594 -2.37 26.72 31.00
CA HIS A 594 -2.61 26.23 32.34
C HIS A 594 -1.61 26.85 33.31
N ASP A 595 -2.08 27.43 34.39
CA ASP A 595 -1.25 28.10 35.42
C ASP A 595 -1.88 28.04 36.82
N ILE A 596 -2.80 27.12 37.04
CA ILE A 596 -3.51 26.99 38.31
C ILE A 596 -2.65 26.34 39.40
N GLY A 597 -1.84 25.34 39.02
CA GLY A 597 -0.94 24.64 39.93
C GLY A 597 0.43 25.32 40.05
N ASN A 598 1.47 24.54 40.21
CA ASN A 598 2.84 25.00 40.41
C ASN A 598 3.62 25.17 39.09
N LEU A 599 3.06 24.73 37.96
CA LEU A 599 3.61 24.91 36.62
C LEU A 599 2.76 25.86 35.77
N ALA A 600 3.38 26.43 34.72
CA ALA A 600 2.66 27.07 33.62
C ALA A 600 2.96 26.34 32.31
N PHE A 601 1.91 25.97 31.58
CA PHE A 601 2.06 25.25 30.30
C PHE A 601 1.09 25.75 29.24
N THR A 602 1.62 26.25 28.14
CA THR A 602 0.83 26.77 27.02
C THR A 602 0.54 25.69 26.01
N LEU A 603 -0.74 25.51 25.66
CA LEU A 603 -1.27 24.61 24.66
C LEU A 603 -1.93 25.37 23.52
N SER A 604 -2.04 24.75 22.34
CA SER A 604 -2.69 25.34 21.18
C SER A 604 -3.65 24.34 20.49
N ASN A 605 -4.50 24.86 19.64
CA ASN A 605 -5.39 24.09 18.77
C ASN A 605 -4.71 23.66 17.45
N LEU A 606 -3.36 23.63 17.42
CA LEU A 606 -2.54 23.20 16.28
C LEU A 606 -1.62 22.02 16.62
N GLY A 607 -1.77 21.43 17.81
CA GLY A 607 -0.84 20.41 18.31
C GLY A 607 0.57 20.92 18.59
N ARG A 608 0.77 22.24 18.69
CA ARG A 608 2.01 22.88 19.18
C ARG A 608 1.88 23.31 20.61
N TYR A 609 2.98 23.16 21.34
CA TYR A 609 3.01 23.42 22.77
C TYR A 609 4.21 24.29 23.12
N GLY A 610 4.09 24.96 24.27
CA GLY A 610 5.11 25.86 24.81
C GLY A 610 5.04 27.23 24.19
N LEU A 611 5.46 27.48 22.99
CA LEU A 611 5.41 28.75 22.26
C LEU A 611 5.95 29.96 23.03
N GLY A 612 6.99 29.74 23.85
CA GLY A 612 7.59 30.75 24.69
C GLY A 612 8.65 31.61 24.01
N GLU A 613 9.32 32.47 24.80
CA GLU A 613 10.43 33.31 24.37
C GLU A 613 11.62 32.42 23.95
N GLY A 614 12.10 32.55 22.70
CA GLY A 614 13.25 31.82 22.19
C GLY A 614 12.91 30.83 21.11
N SER A 615 11.63 30.45 20.89
CA SER A 615 11.23 29.69 19.75
C SER A 615 11.37 30.50 18.45
N ILE A 616 11.72 29.85 17.36
CA ILE A 616 11.86 30.47 16.03
C ILE A 616 10.51 31.02 15.50
N CYS A 617 9.40 30.74 16.20
CA CYS A 617 8.10 31.37 16.00
C CYS A 617 7.96 32.62 16.88
N PRO A 618 7.17 33.63 16.46
CA PRO A 618 6.86 34.76 17.34
C PRO A 618 6.35 34.25 18.70
N ALA A 619 6.89 34.77 19.77
CA ALA A 619 6.52 34.41 21.14
C ALA A 619 5.00 34.59 21.38
N GLU A 620 4.30 33.47 21.51
CA GLU A 620 2.86 33.43 21.77
C GLU A 620 2.61 32.51 22.98
N GLY A 621 2.40 33.02 24.15
CA GLY A 621 2.18 32.21 25.34
C GLY A 621 3.33 32.25 26.34
N ARG A 622 3.25 31.38 27.36
CA ARG A 622 4.20 31.38 28.50
C ARG A 622 5.24 30.27 28.45
N GLY A 623 5.24 29.45 27.41
CA GLY A 623 6.13 28.29 27.31
C GLY A 623 5.71 27.14 28.24
N PHE A 624 6.71 26.42 28.74
CA PHE A 624 6.60 25.50 29.87
C PHE A 624 7.51 25.98 30.98
N ARG A 625 6.94 26.31 32.14
CA ARG A 625 7.66 26.84 33.28
C ARG A 625 7.40 26.04 34.55
N PHE A 626 8.46 25.62 35.19
CA PHE A 626 8.38 25.01 36.52
C PHE A 626 9.56 25.46 37.39
N PRO A 627 9.28 26.08 38.58
CA PRO A 627 7.94 26.54 39.03
C PRO A 627 7.38 27.59 38.04
N LYS A 628 6.08 27.85 38.07
CA LYS A 628 5.38 28.74 37.09
C LYS A 628 5.93 30.18 37.01
N SER A 629 6.68 30.62 37.97
CA SER A 629 7.41 31.91 37.98
C SER A 629 8.82 31.81 37.38
N GLY A 630 9.28 30.59 37.00
CA GLY A 630 10.60 30.33 36.47
C GLY A 630 10.76 30.72 34.99
N LYS A 631 11.92 30.35 34.41
CA LYS A 631 12.17 30.48 32.97
C LYS A 631 11.31 29.52 32.17
N ASP A 632 11.21 29.77 30.87
CA ASP A 632 10.71 28.79 29.93
C ASP A 632 11.75 27.65 29.73
N ASN A 633 11.32 26.42 29.91
CA ASN A 633 12.17 25.23 29.79
C ASN A 633 11.85 24.37 28.55
N LEU A 634 11.04 24.86 27.64
CA LEU A 634 10.62 24.13 26.48
C LEU A 634 11.01 24.87 25.20
N PHE A 635 11.95 24.32 24.44
CA PHE A 635 12.31 24.82 23.12
C PHE A 635 11.23 24.49 22.08
N GLU A 636 10.76 23.23 22.04
CA GLU A 636 9.73 22.78 21.12
C GLU A 636 8.87 21.69 21.76
N GLY A 637 7.56 21.80 21.63
CA GLY A 637 6.59 20.76 21.97
C GLY A 637 5.60 20.54 20.84
N ALA A 638 5.35 19.29 20.47
CA ALA A 638 4.48 18.95 19.35
C ALA A 638 3.71 17.64 19.55
N PHE A 639 2.48 17.62 19.05
CA PHE A 639 1.72 16.40 18.81
C PHE A 639 2.09 15.83 17.45
N LEU A 640 2.28 14.51 17.39
CA LEU A 640 2.56 13.75 16.18
C LEU A 640 1.59 12.57 16.11
N ILE A 641 1.25 12.17 14.90
CA ILE A 641 0.48 10.96 14.67
C ILE A 641 0.94 10.27 13.37
N GLY A 642 1.41 9.04 13.50
CA GLY A 642 1.97 8.25 12.39
C GLY A 642 1.10 7.07 12.03
N LYS A 643 1.01 6.77 10.73
CA LYS A 643 0.41 5.57 10.17
C LYS A 643 1.43 4.73 9.41
N SER A 644 2.40 5.38 8.78
CA SER A 644 3.50 4.77 8.04
C SER A 644 4.70 5.71 8.00
N ARG A 645 5.84 5.24 7.51
CA ARG A 645 7.08 6.04 7.37
C ARG A 645 6.91 7.29 6.48
N THR A 646 5.91 7.29 5.60
CA THR A 646 5.62 8.39 4.67
C THR A 646 4.37 9.18 5.07
N GLN A 647 3.59 8.67 6.02
CA GLN A 647 2.33 9.26 6.46
C GLN A 647 2.38 9.51 7.97
N VAL A 648 3.11 10.57 8.33
CA VAL A 648 3.18 11.15 9.67
C VAL A 648 2.67 12.56 9.59
N MET A 649 1.67 12.86 10.40
CA MET A 649 1.12 14.19 10.60
C MET A 649 1.72 14.75 11.88
N ASP A 650 2.29 15.93 11.82
CA ASP A 650 2.99 16.51 12.95
C ASP A 650 2.98 18.04 12.98
N ALA A 651 3.24 18.58 14.16
CA ALA A 651 3.43 20.00 14.40
C ALA A 651 4.90 20.35 14.73
N ALA A 652 5.82 19.39 14.62
CA ALA A 652 7.24 19.57 14.90
C ALA A 652 8.03 20.09 13.68
N ARG A 653 9.32 20.39 13.86
CA ARG A 653 10.24 20.76 12.79
C ARG A 653 10.33 19.68 11.69
N ASP A 654 10.61 20.09 10.46
CA ASP A 654 10.75 19.22 9.29
C ASP A 654 12.18 18.70 9.08
N GLY A 655 12.37 17.89 8.03
CA GLY A 655 13.66 17.36 7.60
C GLY A 655 14.67 18.41 7.16
N SER A 656 14.32 19.70 7.07
CA SER A 656 15.24 20.82 6.81
C SER A 656 15.55 21.63 8.08
N GLY A 657 15.08 21.18 9.25
CA GLY A 657 15.19 21.89 10.51
C GLY A 657 14.30 23.13 10.62
N LYS A 658 13.40 23.33 9.66
CA LYS A 658 12.44 24.44 9.68
C LYS A 658 11.13 23.95 10.29
N PHE A 659 10.47 24.82 11.04
CA PHE A 659 9.13 24.52 11.52
C PHE A 659 8.19 24.37 10.33
N THR A 660 7.56 23.22 10.20
CA THR A 660 6.53 23.01 9.19
C THR A 660 5.37 23.98 9.41
N LYS A 661 4.78 24.46 8.34
CA LYS A 661 3.47 25.12 8.37
C LYS A 661 2.43 24.04 8.68
N GLY A 662 2.37 23.59 9.90
CA GLY A 662 1.54 22.55 10.52
C GLY A 662 0.67 21.68 9.61
N ASP A 663 0.90 20.39 9.66
CA ASP A 663 -0.01 19.41 9.06
C ASP A 663 -1.43 19.51 9.69
N PHE A 664 -1.57 20.18 10.84
CA PHE A 664 -2.82 20.33 11.56
C PHE A 664 -3.49 21.68 11.31
N VAL A 665 -4.79 21.63 11.12
CA VAL A 665 -5.67 22.78 10.89
C VAL A 665 -6.68 22.87 12.03
N PRO A 666 -6.80 24.02 12.70
CA PRO A 666 -7.75 24.17 13.80
C PRO A 666 -9.20 24.11 13.29
N LEU A 667 -10.06 23.42 14.03
CA LEU A 667 -11.51 23.34 13.82
C LEU A 667 -12.32 24.20 14.77
N GLY A 668 -11.64 25.01 15.57
CA GLY A 668 -12.22 25.91 16.56
C GLY A 668 -11.12 26.56 17.41
N GLY A 669 -11.50 27.44 18.33
CA GLY A 669 -10.58 28.04 19.27
C GLY A 669 -10.06 27.02 20.29
N PHE A 670 -8.92 27.34 20.96
CA PHE A 670 -8.49 26.67 22.18
C PHE A 670 -8.96 27.48 23.37
N ASN A 671 -9.75 26.86 24.26
CA ASN A 671 -10.35 27.54 25.42
C ASN A 671 -9.94 26.84 26.70
N ILE A 672 -9.53 27.65 27.72
CA ILE A 672 -9.36 27.18 29.08
C ILE A 672 -10.49 27.75 29.94
N THR A 673 -11.14 26.89 30.70
CA THR A 673 -12.20 27.24 31.66
C THR A 673 -11.65 27.07 33.06
N ALA A 674 -11.81 28.10 33.92
CA ALA A 674 -11.46 28.06 35.32
C ALA A 674 -12.60 28.66 36.16
N PRO A 675 -13.19 27.98 37.19
CA PRO A 675 -12.94 26.55 37.44
C PRO A 675 -13.44 25.66 36.29
N GLY A 676 -12.73 24.58 36.04
CA GLY A 676 -13.13 23.56 35.07
C GLY A 676 -14.31 22.72 35.60
N LYS A 677 -14.81 21.83 34.72
CA LYS A 677 -15.87 20.86 35.08
C LYS A 677 -15.30 19.56 35.65
N ILE A 678 -14.06 19.26 35.33
CA ILE A 678 -13.37 17.99 35.61
C ILE A 678 -12.14 18.27 36.49
N SER A 679 -11.46 19.38 36.26
CA SER A 679 -10.28 19.82 37.02
C SER A 679 -10.41 21.29 37.42
N ASP A 680 -9.39 21.86 38.06
CA ASP A 680 -9.40 23.28 38.40
C ASP A 680 -9.23 24.19 37.17
N GLN A 681 -8.58 23.66 36.09
CA GLN A 681 -8.55 24.28 34.78
C GLN A 681 -8.72 23.20 33.69
N ASP A 682 -9.82 23.27 32.94
CA ASP A 682 -10.09 22.40 31.78
C ASP A 682 -9.81 23.14 30.47
N GLY A 683 -8.95 22.57 29.64
CA GLY A 683 -8.68 23.06 28.30
C GLY A 683 -9.36 22.18 27.23
N ILE A 684 -9.81 22.80 26.13
CA ILE A 684 -10.37 22.08 24.98
C ILE A 684 -10.01 22.79 23.67
N GLY A 685 -9.58 21.99 22.69
CA GLY A 685 -9.34 22.42 21.31
C GLY A 685 -9.57 21.28 20.34
N VAL A 686 -9.95 21.61 19.11
CA VAL A 686 -10.20 20.61 18.06
C VAL A 686 -9.43 21.01 16.80
N PHE A 687 -8.80 20.04 16.16
CA PHE A 687 -8.06 20.23 14.93
C PHE A 687 -8.17 18.97 14.04
N SER A 688 -7.81 19.11 12.78
CA SER A 688 -7.73 18.01 11.82
C SER A 688 -6.37 17.97 11.15
N ASP A 689 -6.05 16.83 10.54
CA ASP A 689 -4.82 16.65 9.75
C ASP A 689 -4.96 17.09 8.28
N SER A 690 -6.00 17.86 7.96
CA SER A 690 -6.30 18.29 6.59
C SER A 690 -5.29 19.29 6.01
N GLY A 691 -4.38 19.83 6.79
CA GLY A 691 -3.27 20.67 6.33
C GLY A 691 -2.11 19.90 5.71
N ALA A 692 -2.05 18.60 5.96
CA ALA A 692 -0.99 17.76 5.45
C ALA A 692 -1.11 17.51 3.94
N ILE A 693 0.02 17.33 3.26
CA ILE A 693 0.06 16.96 1.83
C ILE A 693 -0.62 15.61 1.57
N ASN A 694 -0.49 14.68 2.52
CA ASN A 694 -1.10 13.34 2.44
C ASN A 694 -1.77 13.01 3.78
N PRO A 695 -2.96 13.58 4.09
CA PRO A 695 -3.60 13.43 5.39
C PRO A 695 -4.03 11.98 5.63
N ILE A 696 -4.05 11.57 6.89
CA ILE A 696 -4.61 10.27 7.30
C ILE A 696 -6.15 10.33 7.25
N GLY A 697 -6.72 11.52 7.41
CA GLY A 697 -8.16 11.77 7.46
C GLY A 697 -8.72 11.76 8.88
N LEU A 698 -8.07 12.48 9.77
CA LEU A 698 -8.36 12.50 11.20
C LEU A 698 -8.98 13.84 11.65
N GLU A 699 -9.89 13.75 12.61
CA GLU A 699 -10.34 14.84 13.47
C GLU A 699 -9.91 14.53 14.89
N ILE A 700 -9.26 15.48 15.55
CA ILE A 700 -8.63 15.28 16.85
C ILE A 700 -9.19 16.31 17.82
N GLU A 701 -9.88 15.85 18.85
CA GLU A 701 -10.27 16.66 19.99
C GLU A 701 -9.19 16.50 21.07
N GLN A 702 -8.59 17.61 21.46
CA GLN A 702 -7.61 17.72 22.54
C GLN A 702 -8.29 18.31 23.78
N ARG A 703 -8.28 17.58 24.88
CA ARG A 703 -8.65 18.08 26.22
C ARG A 703 -7.42 18.15 27.10
N SER A 704 -7.39 19.05 28.04
CA SER A 704 -6.31 19.13 29.00
C SER A 704 -6.83 19.50 30.40
N PHE A 705 -6.16 18.98 31.42
CA PHE A 705 -6.60 19.07 32.80
C PHE A 705 -5.43 19.45 33.69
N ALA A 706 -5.61 20.51 34.49
CA ALA A 706 -4.65 20.97 35.49
C ALA A 706 -5.32 21.18 36.84
N PHE A 707 -4.56 20.93 37.90
CA PHE A 707 -5.02 20.91 39.29
C PHE A 707 -4.27 21.93 40.14
N ALA A 708 -4.93 22.45 41.19
CA ALA A 708 -4.43 23.56 41.99
C ALA A 708 -3.57 23.11 43.19
N ASN A 709 -3.74 21.90 43.67
CA ASN A 709 -3.25 21.46 44.97
C ASN A 709 -2.40 20.21 44.92
N PRO A 710 -1.37 20.07 45.78
CA PRO A 710 -0.62 18.81 45.92
C PRO A 710 -1.53 17.61 46.24
N PRO A 711 -1.21 16.42 45.70
CA PRO A 711 -0.02 16.08 44.92
C PRO A 711 -0.23 16.28 43.43
N ASP A 712 -1.25 17.00 42.98
CA ASP A 712 -1.72 17.06 41.62
C ASP A 712 -1.29 18.37 40.88
N ASP A 713 -0.55 19.25 41.52
CA ASP A 713 -0.24 20.60 41.02
C ASP A 713 1.03 20.70 40.14
N ASP A 714 1.80 19.60 39.98
CA ASP A 714 3.07 19.57 39.26
C ASP A 714 2.99 18.87 37.88
N TYR A 715 1.76 18.70 37.35
CA TYR A 715 1.57 18.10 36.05
C TYR A 715 0.33 18.63 35.30
N VAL A 716 0.31 18.41 34.00
CA VAL A 716 -0.86 18.61 33.14
C VAL A 716 -1.16 17.32 32.39
N ILE A 717 -2.40 16.87 32.43
CA ILE A 717 -2.89 15.74 31.62
C ILE A 717 -3.41 16.27 30.28
N ILE A 718 -3.05 15.63 29.18
CA ILE A 718 -3.54 15.94 27.84
C ILE A 718 -4.17 14.67 27.27
N GLU A 719 -5.45 14.73 26.93
CA GLU A 719 -6.21 13.64 26.34
C GLU A 719 -6.60 13.98 24.91
N PHE A 720 -6.39 13.05 23.99
CA PHE A 720 -6.75 13.17 22.60
C PHE A 720 -7.81 12.13 22.22
N THR A 721 -8.95 12.60 21.76
CA THR A 721 -9.95 11.76 21.10
C THR A 721 -9.75 11.86 19.60
N ILE A 722 -9.22 10.78 18.99
CA ILE A 722 -8.82 10.71 17.59
C ILE A 722 -9.92 10.01 16.81
N LYS A 723 -10.60 10.72 15.93
CA LYS A 723 -11.72 10.26 15.14
C LYS A 723 -11.31 10.02 13.69
N ASN A 724 -11.64 8.85 13.17
CA ASN A 724 -11.47 8.51 11.75
C ASN A 724 -12.60 9.13 10.93
N LYS A 725 -12.28 10.04 10.01
CA LYS A 725 -13.24 10.70 9.11
C LYS A 725 -13.31 10.04 7.74
N THR A 726 -12.55 8.98 7.53
CA THR A 726 -12.51 8.24 6.26
C THR A 726 -13.57 7.13 6.23
N ALA A 727 -13.79 6.57 5.05
CA ALA A 727 -14.66 5.41 4.86
C ALA A 727 -13.98 4.08 5.22
N ASP A 728 -12.65 4.09 5.41
CA ASP A 728 -11.84 2.90 5.65
C ASP A 728 -11.47 2.76 7.13
N THR A 729 -11.23 1.54 7.59
CA THR A 729 -10.64 1.29 8.90
C THR A 729 -9.17 1.68 8.89
N LEU A 730 -8.78 2.64 9.72
CA LEU A 730 -7.39 3.02 9.92
C LEU A 730 -6.70 2.04 10.87
N LYS A 731 -5.56 1.51 10.46
CA LYS A 731 -4.75 0.57 11.24
C LYS A 731 -3.33 1.11 11.41
N GLY A 732 -2.65 0.67 12.48
CA GLY A 732 -1.27 1.04 12.72
C GLY A 732 -1.11 2.53 13.06
N ILE A 733 -2.06 3.10 13.79
CA ILE A 733 -2.05 4.52 14.19
C ILE A 733 -1.28 4.67 15.50
N TYR A 734 -0.26 5.51 15.49
CA TYR A 734 0.61 5.80 16.62
C TYR A 734 0.58 7.30 16.93
N PRO A 735 -0.28 7.78 17.85
CA PRO A 735 -0.19 9.12 18.40
C PRO A 735 0.95 9.26 19.41
N GLY A 736 1.57 10.42 19.45
CA GLY A 736 2.67 10.70 20.38
C GLY A 736 2.90 12.19 20.62
N LEU A 737 3.67 12.48 21.66
CA LEU A 737 4.13 13.80 22.02
C LEU A 737 5.66 13.87 21.91
N PHE A 738 6.14 14.86 21.21
CA PHE A 738 7.56 15.20 21.10
C PHE A 738 7.83 16.46 21.92
N PHE A 739 8.92 16.43 22.71
CA PHE A 739 9.37 17.55 23.51
C PHE A 739 10.88 17.70 23.43
N ASP A 740 11.31 18.91 23.10
CA ASP A 740 12.69 19.35 23.08
C ASP A 740 12.86 20.33 24.28
N TRP A 741 13.43 19.81 25.36
CA TRP A 741 13.54 20.55 26.61
C TRP A 741 14.87 21.30 26.72
N ASP A 742 14.86 22.56 27.10
CA ASP A 742 16.01 23.39 27.46
C ASP A 742 16.08 23.60 28.96
N ILE A 743 16.48 22.58 29.71
CA ILE A 743 16.46 22.59 31.19
C ILE A 743 17.65 23.36 31.76
N SER A 744 18.87 23.17 31.22
CA SER A 744 20.07 23.79 31.78
C SER A 744 20.05 25.30 31.68
N LEU A 745 20.46 25.95 32.78
CA LEU A 745 20.60 27.41 32.88
C LEU A 745 21.78 27.96 32.06
N SER A 746 22.76 27.11 31.72
CA SER A 746 24.02 27.55 31.11
C SER A 746 24.09 27.24 29.62
N SER A 747 23.53 26.12 29.18
CA SER A 747 23.49 25.70 27.77
C SER A 747 22.66 24.43 27.60
N PRO A 748 21.84 24.28 26.56
CA PRO A 748 21.06 23.04 26.26
C PRO A 748 21.93 21.78 26.21
N VAL A 749 23.19 21.89 25.79
CA VAL A 749 24.13 20.76 25.69
C VAL A 749 24.59 20.19 27.04
N ASN A 750 24.10 20.74 28.17
CA ASN A 750 24.40 20.22 29.50
C ASN A 750 23.27 19.39 30.09
N ASP A 751 22.18 19.21 29.37
CA ASP A 751 21.05 18.40 29.82
C ASP A 751 21.43 16.93 29.88
N ARG A 752 20.79 16.20 30.78
CA ARG A 752 21.00 14.76 30.96
C ARG A 752 19.71 14.01 30.86
N VAL A 753 19.79 12.79 30.39
CA VAL A 753 18.63 11.90 30.24
C VAL A 753 18.84 10.60 30.98
N MET A 754 17.77 10.03 31.50
CA MET A 754 17.78 8.71 32.12
C MET A 754 16.48 7.96 31.89
N ARG A 755 16.54 6.65 32.08
CA ARG A 755 15.39 5.75 32.14
C ARG A 755 15.27 5.13 33.51
N ASP A 756 14.06 4.98 33.98
CA ASP A 756 13.74 4.36 35.27
C ASP A 756 12.38 3.67 35.19
N THR A 757 11.98 3.07 36.29
CA THR A 757 10.68 2.41 36.42
C THR A 757 10.01 2.85 37.70
N VAL A 758 8.75 3.30 37.60
CA VAL A 758 7.92 3.69 38.76
C VAL A 758 6.74 2.72 38.82
N GLU A 759 6.73 1.84 39.80
CA GLU A 759 5.68 0.81 40.01
C GLU A 759 5.40 -0.03 38.73
N GLY A 760 6.47 -0.44 38.04
CA GLY A 760 6.37 -1.21 36.78
C GLY A 760 6.08 -0.38 35.54
N ILE A 761 5.97 0.96 35.67
CA ILE A 761 5.80 1.89 34.55
C ILE A 761 7.17 2.36 34.07
N PRO A 762 7.58 2.08 32.84
CA PRO A 762 8.83 2.62 32.32
C PRO A 762 8.68 4.12 32.07
N ILE A 763 9.61 4.89 32.60
CA ILE A 763 9.72 6.34 32.38
C ILE A 763 11.05 6.68 31.72
N ALA A 764 11.04 7.68 30.85
CA ALA A 764 12.22 8.37 30.37
C ALA A 764 12.12 9.82 30.84
N TYR A 765 13.19 10.38 31.40
CA TYR A 765 13.17 11.75 31.90
C TYR A 765 14.44 12.49 31.56
N GLN A 766 14.30 13.80 31.43
CA GLN A 766 15.39 14.73 31.23
C GLN A 766 15.62 15.58 32.49
N TYR A 767 16.84 15.87 32.82
CA TYR A 767 17.17 16.64 34.02
C TYR A 767 18.48 17.42 33.89
N ASP A 768 18.60 18.46 34.67
CA ASP A 768 19.86 19.17 34.96
C ASP A 768 20.14 19.12 36.46
N SER A 769 21.27 18.57 36.84
CA SER A 769 21.66 18.44 38.24
C SER A 769 21.92 19.78 38.96
N ALA A 770 22.16 20.86 38.20
CA ALA A 770 22.40 22.18 38.73
C ALA A 770 21.13 23.00 38.95
N SER A 771 20.08 22.74 38.18
CA SER A 771 18.80 23.45 38.24
C SER A 771 17.78 22.79 39.17
N SER A 772 18.02 21.58 39.65
CA SER A 772 17.07 20.79 40.42
C SER A 772 15.70 20.64 39.70
N LEU A 773 15.74 20.41 38.39
CA LEU A 773 14.55 20.26 37.55
C LEU A 773 14.58 18.91 36.83
N TYR A 774 13.49 18.18 36.96
CA TYR A 774 13.27 16.86 36.33
C TYR A 774 11.97 16.87 35.54
N LEU A 775 11.99 16.51 34.26
CA LEU A 775 10.84 16.57 33.37
C LEU A 775 10.65 15.21 32.65
N THR A 776 9.39 14.81 32.53
CA THR A 776 9.01 13.64 31.74
C THR A 776 7.69 13.86 31.02
N VAL A 777 7.51 13.11 29.91
CA VAL A 777 6.22 12.93 29.24
C VAL A 777 5.82 11.47 29.37
N LEU A 778 4.70 11.23 30.00
CA LEU A 778 4.23 9.89 30.36
C LEU A 778 2.97 9.52 29.57
N PRO A 779 2.95 8.43 28.78
CA PRO A 779 1.72 7.89 28.22
C PRO A 779 0.86 7.26 29.33
N LEU A 780 -0.41 7.64 29.40
CA LEU A 780 -1.39 7.13 30.38
C LEU A 780 -2.32 6.06 29.78
N SER A 781 -2.16 5.75 28.50
CA SER A 781 -2.99 4.78 27.77
C SER A 781 -2.70 3.34 28.19
N GLN A 782 -3.71 2.47 28.05
CA GLN A 782 -3.55 1.02 28.22
C GLN A 782 -2.95 0.31 27.00
N ALA A 783 -2.82 0.99 25.85
CA ALA A 783 -2.14 0.48 24.67
C ALA A 783 -0.64 0.29 24.92
N PRO A 784 0.06 -0.51 24.14
CA PRO A 784 1.52 -0.51 24.15
C PRO A 784 2.08 0.91 24.06
N VAL A 785 3.09 1.20 24.85
CA VAL A 785 3.69 2.54 24.95
C VAL A 785 5.16 2.51 24.59
N SER A 786 5.65 3.61 24.04
CA SER A 786 7.06 3.82 23.73
C SER A 786 7.51 5.17 24.28
N ASN A 787 8.67 5.19 24.96
CA ASN A 787 9.32 6.40 25.46
C ASN A 787 10.75 6.41 24.91
N LYS A 788 11.01 7.29 23.97
CA LYS A 788 12.28 7.42 23.26
C LYS A 788 13.01 8.68 23.69
N LEU A 789 14.31 8.53 23.91
CA LEU A 789 15.23 9.64 24.13
C LEU A 789 16.00 9.86 22.84
N ILE A 790 16.08 11.07 22.36
CA ILE A 790 16.61 11.45 21.07
C ILE A 790 17.80 12.38 21.30
N ASP A 791 18.98 11.98 20.80
CA ASP A 791 20.14 12.84 20.73
C ASP A 791 19.96 13.81 19.56
N ASN A 792 19.78 15.11 19.86
CA ASN A 792 19.50 16.13 18.84
C ASN A 792 20.64 16.29 17.85
N GLN A 793 21.87 16.06 18.28
CA GLN A 793 23.04 16.15 17.41
C GLN A 793 23.06 15.04 16.34
N LEU A 794 22.55 13.87 16.69
CA LEU A 794 22.55 12.72 15.78
C LEU A 794 21.28 12.64 14.89
N CYS A 795 20.16 13.22 15.35
CA CYS A 795 18.86 12.98 14.72
C CYS A 795 18.06 14.22 14.34
N LEU A 796 18.35 15.39 14.94
CA LEU A 796 17.56 16.60 14.69
C LEU A 796 18.32 17.70 13.95
N PHE A 797 19.66 17.76 14.07
CA PHE A 797 20.43 18.84 13.47
C PHE A 797 20.60 18.73 11.96
N ASP A 798 20.48 17.54 11.38
CA ASP A 798 20.41 17.32 9.94
C ASP A 798 18.95 17.29 9.39
N GLY A 799 17.96 17.49 10.29
CA GLY A 799 16.53 17.52 10.01
C GLY A 799 15.80 16.32 10.60
N PHE A 800 14.54 16.52 11.00
CA PHE A 800 13.69 15.48 11.59
C PHE A 800 12.68 14.97 10.55
N THR A 801 13.05 13.91 9.84
CA THR A 801 12.28 13.37 8.72
C THR A 801 11.00 12.64 9.17
N LYS A 802 9.99 12.53 8.31
CA LYS A 802 8.77 11.75 8.59
C LYS A 802 9.07 10.28 8.87
N GLN A 803 10.09 9.73 8.24
CA GLN A 803 10.53 8.35 8.47
C GLN A 803 11.07 8.16 9.90
N GLU A 804 11.94 9.04 10.37
CA GLU A 804 12.47 9.02 11.73
C GLU A 804 11.36 9.22 12.77
N LYS A 805 10.49 10.20 12.56
CA LYS A 805 9.32 10.43 13.40
C LYS A 805 8.46 9.17 13.54
N TYR A 806 8.21 8.46 12.44
CA TYR A 806 7.44 7.22 12.47
C TYR A 806 8.16 6.10 13.23
N LEU A 807 9.46 5.94 13.03
CA LEU A 807 10.25 4.91 13.73
C LEU A 807 10.23 5.13 15.24
N TYR A 808 10.37 6.39 15.69
CA TYR A 808 10.25 6.71 17.11
C TYR A 808 8.83 6.51 17.65
N LEU A 809 7.79 6.91 16.89
CA LEU A 809 6.39 6.70 17.26
C LEU A 809 6.02 5.21 17.37
N SER A 810 6.49 4.38 16.45
CA SER A 810 6.21 2.93 16.45
C SER A 810 7.03 2.13 17.45
N GLY A 811 8.02 2.77 18.10
CA GLY A 811 8.89 2.10 19.06
C GLY A 811 9.99 1.25 18.43
N ASP A 812 10.28 1.43 17.15
CA ASP A 812 11.36 0.69 16.46
C ASP A 812 12.72 1.00 17.07
N THR A 813 13.55 -0.03 17.25
CA THR A 813 14.84 0.03 17.92
C THR A 813 16.04 0.21 16.98
N LEU A 814 15.78 0.34 15.66
CA LEU A 814 16.84 0.37 14.66
C LEU A 814 17.61 1.70 14.58
N LEU A 815 17.16 2.74 15.28
CA LEU A 815 17.89 4.01 15.31
C LEU A 815 19.03 3.97 16.34
N SER A 816 20.24 4.25 15.91
CA SER A 816 21.49 4.20 16.70
C SER A 816 21.49 5.12 17.93
N SER A 817 20.59 6.10 17.99
CA SER A 817 20.43 7.03 19.10
C SER A 817 19.65 6.47 20.31
N ASP A 818 18.93 5.35 20.13
CA ASP A 818 18.20 4.69 21.23
C ASP A 818 19.09 3.69 22.00
N THR A 819 20.29 4.12 22.40
CA THR A 819 21.23 3.28 23.15
C THR A 819 20.87 3.27 24.64
N THR A 820 21.23 2.18 25.33
CA THR A 820 20.87 1.93 26.75
C THR A 820 21.80 2.58 27.77
N SER A 821 22.75 3.43 27.33
CA SER A 821 23.79 3.99 28.20
C SER A 821 23.96 5.49 27.99
N TYR A 822 23.07 6.29 28.56
CA TYR A 822 23.11 7.76 28.47
C TYR A 822 23.75 8.36 29.73
N PHE A 823 25.07 8.48 29.74
CA PHE A 823 25.81 9.08 30.86
C PHE A 823 26.46 10.43 30.55
N TYR A 824 26.24 10.98 29.34
CA TYR A 824 26.85 12.25 28.97
C TYR A 824 25.82 13.38 28.91
N ALA A 825 26.31 14.59 29.16
CA ALA A 825 25.53 15.79 28.96
C ALA A 825 25.44 16.09 27.49
N GLY A 826 24.27 16.49 27.01
CA GLY A 826 23.99 16.72 25.58
C GLY A 826 22.73 17.53 25.38
N ASP A 827 22.40 17.80 24.15
CA ASP A 827 21.14 18.37 23.71
C ASP A 827 20.18 17.22 23.37
N TRP A 828 19.14 17.07 24.17
CA TRP A 828 18.25 15.91 24.16
C TRP A 828 16.80 16.28 23.98
N SER A 829 16.09 15.50 23.17
CA SER A 829 14.62 15.51 23.07
C SER A 829 14.03 14.18 23.53
N MET A 830 12.73 14.17 23.76
CA MET A 830 11.99 12.94 24.03
C MET A 830 10.74 12.83 23.16
N LEU A 831 10.40 11.59 22.79
CA LEU A 831 9.15 11.27 22.13
C LEU A 831 8.46 10.12 22.86
N SER A 832 7.26 10.42 23.36
CA SER A 832 6.41 9.45 24.03
C SER A 832 5.19 9.14 23.19
N SER A 833 4.90 7.86 22.96
CA SER A 833 3.82 7.44 22.07
C SER A 833 3.05 6.24 22.61
N ALA A 834 1.88 6.00 22.05
CA ALA A 834 1.06 4.82 22.31
C ALA A 834 0.50 4.26 21.00
N GLY A 835 0.32 2.94 20.94
CA GLY A 835 -0.22 2.26 19.76
C GLY A 835 0.41 0.88 19.54
N PRO A 836 0.06 0.19 18.44
CA PRO A 836 -0.79 0.65 17.33
C PRO A 836 -2.28 0.63 17.67
N PHE A 837 -3.00 1.66 17.24
CA PHE A 837 -4.45 1.69 17.30
C PHE A 837 -5.09 1.27 15.98
N VAL A 838 -6.32 0.73 16.10
CA VAL A 838 -7.21 0.44 14.95
C VAL A 838 -8.47 1.28 15.15
N ILE A 839 -8.79 2.12 14.17
CA ILE A 839 -9.92 3.05 14.27
C ILE A 839 -10.86 2.77 13.08
N PRO A 840 -12.03 2.14 13.32
CA PRO A 840 -13.03 1.92 12.28
C PRO A 840 -13.55 3.23 11.67
N PRO A 841 -14.21 3.19 10.49
CA PRO A 841 -14.80 4.36 9.86
C PRO A 841 -15.76 5.10 10.80
N MET A 842 -15.60 6.41 10.90
CA MET A 842 -16.41 7.31 11.73
C MET A 842 -16.37 7.07 13.25
N GLU A 843 -15.58 6.07 13.69
CA GLU A 843 -15.33 5.82 15.11
C GLU A 843 -14.10 6.58 15.61
N SER A 844 -13.89 6.55 16.91
CA SER A 844 -12.76 7.23 17.58
C SER A 844 -12.05 6.31 18.56
N THR A 845 -10.81 6.67 18.86
CA THR A 845 -10.02 6.12 19.98
C THR A 845 -9.51 7.26 20.84
N THR A 846 -9.30 6.97 22.13
CA THR A 846 -8.79 7.97 23.08
C THR A 846 -7.42 7.56 23.58
N VAL A 847 -6.48 8.50 23.59
CA VAL A 847 -5.14 8.36 24.15
C VAL A 847 -4.82 9.54 25.04
N ALA A 848 -4.12 9.32 26.13
CA ALA A 848 -3.73 10.40 27.04
C ALA A 848 -2.25 10.32 27.38
N PHE A 849 -1.73 11.51 27.66
CA PHE A 849 -0.36 11.75 28.11
C PHE A 849 -0.37 12.69 29.30
N ALA A 850 0.65 12.62 30.13
CA ALA A 850 0.92 13.65 31.16
C ALA A 850 2.28 14.28 30.90
N VAL A 851 2.34 15.60 31.06
CA VAL A 851 3.59 16.35 31.17
C VAL A 851 3.82 16.59 32.65
N VAL A 852 4.89 16.00 33.19
CA VAL A 852 5.14 15.93 34.65
C VAL A 852 6.47 16.59 35.00
N ALA A 853 6.48 17.42 35.99
CA ALA A 853 7.67 18.06 36.54
C ALA A 853 7.95 17.54 37.96
N GLY A 854 9.19 17.73 38.42
CA GLY A 854 9.61 17.48 39.79
C GLY A 854 10.88 18.23 40.15
N ASN A 855 11.05 18.57 41.45
CA ASN A 855 12.20 19.25 41.97
C ASN A 855 13.43 18.32 42.14
N ASP A 856 13.18 17.04 42.20
CA ASP A 856 14.19 15.97 42.20
C ASP A 856 13.57 14.67 41.68
N ILE A 857 14.36 13.62 41.58
CA ILE A 857 13.91 12.31 41.05
C ILE A 857 12.84 11.65 41.94
N SER A 858 12.87 11.86 43.25
CA SER A 858 11.88 11.31 44.16
C SER A 858 10.53 11.98 43.97
N ASP A 859 10.55 13.30 43.88
CA ASP A 859 9.38 14.14 43.62
C ASP A 859 8.78 13.83 42.26
N LEU A 860 9.60 13.76 41.20
CA LEU A 860 9.13 13.33 39.89
C LEU A 860 8.41 11.97 39.93
N LYS A 861 8.99 10.98 40.65
CA LYS A 861 8.39 9.65 40.78
C LYS A 861 7.07 9.65 41.54
N GLU A 862 6.95 10.50 42.57
CA GLU A 862 5.69 10.68 43.29
C GLU A 862 4.63 11.30 42.39
N ASN A 863 4.97 12.33 41.62
CA ASN A 863 4.07 12.98 40.66
C ASN A 863 3.64 12.06 39.55
N VAL A 864 4.53 11.15 39.07
CA VAL A 864 4.19 10.09 38.12
C VAL A 864 3.17 9.09 38.68
N LYS A 865 3.27 8.76 39.97
CA LYS A 865 2.25 7.91 40.63
C LYS A 865 0.92 8.64 40.77
N ALA A 866 0.98 9.91 41.26
CA ALA A 866 -0.21 10.73 41.46
C ALA A 866 -1.00 10.92 40.17
N VAL A 867 -0.36 11.26 39.05
CA VAL A 867 -1.03 11.53 37.80
C VAL A 867 -1.72 10.27 37.22
N LYS A 868 -1.16 9.09 37.44
CA LYS A 868 -1.77 7.83 36.97
C LYS A 868 -3.06 7.51 37.75
N ILE A 869 -3.05 7.73 39.05
CA ILE A 869 -4.25 7.59 39.90
C ILE A 869 -5.28 8.63 39.48
N LYS A 870 -4.88 9.88 39.37
CA LYS A 870 -5.75 10.99 39.01
C LYS A 870 -6.40 10.84 37.65
N TYR A 871 -5.68 10.30 36.64
CA TYR A 871 -6.26 10.09 35.32
C TYR A 871 -7.39 9.06 35.33
N ASN A 872 -7.36 8.07 36.21
CA ASN A 872 -8.49 7.14 36.35
C ASN A 872 -9.74 7.85 36.89
N ASP A 873 -9.57 8.82 37.79
CA ASP A 873 -10.66 9.64 38.30
C ASP A 873 -11.22 10.56 37.21
N VAL A 874 -10.33 11.24 36.46
CA VAL A 874 -10.67 12.09 35.32
C VAL A 874 -11.48 11.26 34.27
N ARG A 875 -11.06 10.06 33.95
CA ARG A 875 -11.80 9.19 33.00
C ARG A 875 -13.18 8.80 33.51
N THR A 876 -13.34 8.61 34.81
CA THR A 876 -14.62 8.28 35.41
C THR A 876 -15.55 9.48 35.33
N GLU A 877 -15.06 10.69 35.63
CA GLU A 877 -15.82 11.93 35.55
C GLU A 877 -16.17 12.30 34.09
N VAL A 878 -15.24 12.14 33.15
CA VAL A 878 -15.51 12.35 31.71
C VAL A 878 -16.61 11.42 31.24
N LYS A 879 -16.57 10.13 31.58
CA LYS A 879 -17.62 9.16 31.22
C LYS A 879 -18.96 9.52 31.87
N SER A 880 -18.98 9.92 33.15
CA SER A 880 -20.20 10.32 33.82
C SER A 880 -20.81 11.61 33.23
N ASN A 881 -19.97 12.54 32.78
CA ASN A 881 -20.42 13.73 32.09
C ASN A 881 -20.85 13.46 30.64
N GLU A 882 -20.24 12.50 29.97
CA GLU A 882 -20.70 12.04 28.65
C GLU A 882 -22.00 11.22 28.74
N GLU A 883 -22.18 10.43 29.78
CA GLU A 883 -23.45 9.75 30.09
C GLU A 883 -24.56 10.71 30.51
N SER A 884 -24.23 11.85 31.11
CA SER A 884 -25.21 12.89 31.42
C SER A 884 -25.64 13.71 30.18
N LEU A 885 -24.95 13.65 29.09
CA LEU A 885 -25.36 14.12 27.78
C LEU A 885 -26.20 13.05 27.07
N VAL A 886 -27.27 12.57 27.72
CA VAL A 886 -28.36 11.90 27.03
C VAL A 886 -28.90 12.89 25.99
N PRO A 887 -28.88 12.57 24.68
CA PRO A 887 -29.26 13.55 23.67
C PRO A 887 -30.70 13.95 23.83
N ASN A 888 -30.98 15.23 24.11
CA ASN A 888 -32.32 15.83 24.10
C ASN A 888 -32.89 15.91 22.67
N SER A 889 -32.35 15.17 21.71
CA SER A 889 -32.78 15.28 20.32
C SER A 889 -33.13 13.91 19.70
N PHE A 890 -34.36 13.87 19.19
CA PHE A 890 -34.85 12.84 18.28
C PHE A 890 -34.16 12.95 16.93
N SER A 891 -33.68 11.86 16.33
CA SER A 891 -33.12 11.88 14.98
C SER A 891 -33.15 10.51 14.29
N LEU A 892 -33.25 10.54 12.96
CA LEU A 892 -33.19 9.37 12.09
C LEU A 892 -32.02 9.54 11.10
N ASN A 893 -31.04 8.64 11.12
CA ASN A 893 -29.89 8.73 10.23
C ASN A 893 -30.17 8.13 8.84
N GLN A 894 -29.36 8.50 7.83
CA GLN A 894 -29.40 7.84 6.54
C GLN A 894 -28.96 6.38 6.70
N ASN A 895 -29.72 5.45 6.10
CA ASN A 895 -29.36 4.03 6.11
C ASN A 895 -28.03 3.79 5.39
N TYR A 896 -27.28 2.79 5.85
CA TYR A 896 -26.01 2.41 5.24
C TYR A 896 -25.87 0.88 5.15
N PRO A 897 -25.44 0.37 3.99
CA PRO A 897 -25.20 1.08 2.72
C PRO A 897 -26.48 1.64 2.10
N ASN A 898 -26.38 2.65 1.21
CA ASN A 898 -27.46 3.17 0.40
C ASN A 898 -26.89 3.74 -0.91
N PRO A 899 -27.14 3.12 -2.09
CA PRO A 899 -27.97 1.93 -2.30
C PRO A 899 -27.45 0.67 -1.62
N PHE A 900 -28.32 -0.33 -1.41
CA PHE A 900 -27.98 -1.56 -0.69
C PHE A 900 -28.48 -2.83 -1.40
N ASN A 901 -27.84 -3.99 -1.08
CA ASN A 901 -28.21 -5.32 -1.61
C ASN A 901 -27.77 -6.42 -0.64
N PRO A 902 -28.64 -7.29 -0.13
CA PRO A 902 -30.09 -7.08 0.06
C PRO A 902 -30.41 -6.38 1.39
N ALA A 903 -29.39 -6.10 2.26
CA ALA A 903 -29.58 -5.63 3.62
C ALA A 903 -28.94 -4.25 3.87
N THR A 904 -29.55 -3.47 4.77
CA THR A 904 -29.07 -2.16 5.20
C THR A 904 -29.33 -1.92 6.68
N LYS A 905 -28.48 -1.14 7.32
CA LYS A 905 -28.63 -0.72 8.72
C LYS A 905 -29.27 0.67 8.79
N ILE A 906 -30.17 0.85 9.71
CA ILE A 906 -30.85 2.12 10.02
C ILE A 906 -30.55 2.48 11.45
N GLN A 907 -29.91 3.61 11.67
CA GLN A 907 -29.60 4.13 13.00
C GLN A 907 -30.53 5.28 13.33
N PHE A 908 -31.00 5.33 14.57
CA PHE A 908 -31.88 6.40 15.07
C PHE A 908 -31.68 6.69 16.56
N ARG A 909 -32.18 7.85 17.00
CA ARG A 909 -32.15 8.29 18.40
C ARG A 909 -33.55 8.56 18.91
N VAL A 910 -33.80 8.13 20.13
CA VAL A 910 -35.00 8.44 20.90
C VAL A 910 -34.63 9.47 21.95
N GLY A 911 -35.21 10.66 21.93
CA GLY A 911 -34.93 11.74 22.87
C GLY A 911 -35.74 11.61 24.17
N SER A 912 -35.31 12.27 25.26
CA SER A 912 -36.07 12.37 26.51
C SER A 912 -37.20 13.40 26.38
N LEU A 913 -38.35 13.13 27.00
CA LEU A 913 -39.42 14.11 27.13
C LEU A 913 -39.19 14.99 28.36
N GLU A 914 -39.07 16.32 28.17
CA GLU A 914 -39.31 17.27 29.24
C GLU A 914 -40.82 17.49 29.37
N PHE A 915 -41.45 16.90 30.34
CA PHE A 915 -42.76 17.31 30.76
C PHE A 915 -42.66 18.56 31.64
N GLY A 916 -42.91 19.70 31.10
CA GLY A 916 -43.33 20.85 31.86
C GLY A 916 -44.75 20.63 32.39
N ASP A 917 -44.89 20.24 33.65
CA ASP A 917 -46.16 20.27 34.37
C ASP A 917 -46.47 21.74 34.77
N PRO A 918 -47.52 22.40 34.24
CA PRO A 918 -47.83 23.77 34.55
C PRO A 918 -48.35 24.00 35.99
N ASP A 919 -48.61 22.97 36.80
CA ASP A 919 -49.36 23.08 38.08
C ASP A 919 -48.58 22.76 39.36
N ARG A 920 -47.21 22.82 39.34
CA ARG A 920 -46.46 22.67 40.60
C ARG A 920 -45.92 23.99 41.11
N THR A 921 -46.51 24.40 42.28
CA THR A 921 -46.13 25.59 43.04
C THR A 921 -44.72 25.53 43.63
N ALA A 922 -44.11 26.71 43.76
CA ALA A 922 -42.69 26.95 44.10
C ALA A 922 -42.22 26.51 45.50
N GLN A 923 -42.93 25.63 46.21
CA GLN A 923 -42.66 25.30 47.61
C GLN A 923 -42.08 23.90 47.88
N GLU A 924 -41.88 23.09 46.89
CA GLU A 924 -41.26 21.73 47.04
C GLU A 924 -39.78 21.64 46.58
N LYS A 925 -39.11 22.78 46.48
CA LYS A 925 -37.70 22.83 46.00
C LYS A 925 -36.60 22.72 47.07
N ALA A 926 -36.93 22.38 48.29
CA ALA A 926 -35.90 22.31 49.31
C ALA A 926 -36.11 21.11 50.25
N VAL A 927 -35.78 19.91 49.87
CA VAL A 927 -35.28 18.83 50.72
C VAL A 927 -34.79 17.64 49.86
N ASN A 928 -33.54 17.26 50.10
CA ASN A 928 -32.82 16.05 49.79
C ASN A 928 -32.27 15.82 48.34
N GLY A 929 -30.96 15.60 48.35
CA GLY A 929 -30.07 15.17 47.31
C GLY A 929 -30.42 13.86 46.62
N SER A 930 -29.83 13.68 45.45
CA SER A 930 -29.92 12.49 44.57
C SER A 930 -31.25 12.37 43.82
N LYS A 931 -31.43 13.12 42.72
CA LYS A 931 -32.41 12.79 41.70
C LYS A 931 -31.84 11.77 40.76
N SER A 932 -32.19 10.48 40.96
CA SER A 932 -32.22 9.47 39.92
C SER A 932 -33.31 9.88 38.92
N MET A 933 -32.93 10.32 37.72
CA MET A 933 -33.87 10.48 36.62
C MET A 933 -34.31 9.08 36.16
N VAL A 934 -35.53 8.70 36.50
CA VAL A 934 -36.17 7.53 35.94
C VAL A 934 -36.62 7.90 34.53
N HIS A 935 -35.91 7.45 33.54
CA HIS A 935 -36.28 7.60 32.12
C HIS A 935 -37.44 6.63 31.84
N SER A 936 -38.64 7.14 31.62
CA SER A 936 -39.77 6.30 31.20
C SER A 936 -39.59 5.85 29.75
N PRO A 937 -39.89 4.60 29.41
CA PRO A 937 -39.86 4.13 28.03
C PRO A 937 -40.87 4.88 27.16
N ILE A 938 -40.51 5.14 25.90
CA ILE A 938 -41.27 5.92 24.93
C ILE A 938 -41.64 5.00 23.79
N ARG A 939 -42.94 4.94 23.43
CA ARG A 939 -43.37 4.18 22.28
C ARG A 939 -42.71 4.71 21.02
N THR A 940 -41.98 3.85 20.33
CA THR A 940 -41.18 4.18 19.14
C THR A 940 -41.55 3.21 18.03
N THR A 941 -41.82 3.74 16.83
CA THR A 941 -42.06 2.91 15.64
C THR A 941 -41.12 3.29 14.52
N LEU A 942 -40.54 2.26 13.84
CA LEU A 942 -39.78 2.43 12.61
C LEU A 942 -40.37 1.52 11.53
N LYS A 943 -40.94 2.15 10.48
CA LYS A 943 -41.68 1.46 9.42
C LYS A 943 -41.15 1.79 8.04
N ILE A 944 -41.19 0.79 7.13
CA ILE A 944 -40.76 0.93 5.73
C ILE A 944 -41.97 1.00 4.81
N TYR A 945 -41.94 1.88 3.85
CA TYR A 945 -42.96 2.12 2.86
C TYR A 945 -42.42 2.07 1.43
N ASN A 946 -43.24 1.64 0.48
CA ASN A 946 -42.92 1.75 -0.94
C ASN A 946 -43.21 3.17 -1.47
N VAL A 947 -42.92 3.41 -2.75
CA VAL A 947 -43.17 4.73 -3.41
C VAL A 947 -44.65 5.16 -3.45
N LEU A 948 -45.57 4.22 -3.27
CA LEU A 948 -47.01 4.49 -3.20
C LEU A 948 -47.50 4.77 -1.77
N GLY A 949 -46.59 4.82 -0.78
CA GLY A 949 -46.95 5.02 0.63
C GLY A 949 -47.51 3.79 1.34
N GLN A 950 -47.49 2.61 0.71
CA GLN A 950 -47.97 1.38 1.33
C GLN A 950 -46.92 0.82 2.27
N LEU A 951 -47.36 0.37 3.45
CA LEU A 951 -46.46 -0.26 4.42
C LEU A 951 -45.88 -1.57 3.86
N VAL A 952 -44.58 -1.70 3.93
CA VAL A 952 -43.82 -2.88 3.48
C VAL A 952 -43.38 -3.71 4.67
N ARG A 953 -42.79 -3.08 5.69
CA ARG A 953 -42.27 -3.74 6.88
C ARG A 953 -42.31 -2.84 8.09
N THR A 954 -42.63 -3.43 9.25
CA THR A 954 -42.44 -2.80 10.55
C THR A 954 -41.15 -3.36 11.17
N LEU A 955 -40.15 -2.50 11.38
CA LEU A 955 -38.86 -2.90 11.97
C LEU A 955 -38.83 -2.72 13.48
N VAL A 956 -39.51 -1.70 13.99
CA VAL A 956 -39.64 -1.41 15.42
C VAL A 956 -41.07 -0.99 15.71
N ASP A 957 -41.71 -1.53 16.76
CA ASP A 957 -42.95 -1.08 17.32
C ASP A 957 -42.98 -1.48 18.81
N GLU A 958 -42.18 -0.82 19.63
CA GLU A 958 -42.03 -1.11 21.03
C GLU A 958 -41.67 0.13 21.85
N GLU A 959 -41.77 0.02 23.16
CA GLU A 959 -41.30 1.06 24.07
C GLU A 959 -39.78 1.03 24.19
N LYS A 960 -39.12 2.16 23.94
CA LYS A 960 -37.68 2.33 24.03
C LYS A 960 -37.30 3.42 25.03
N LEU A 961 -36.24 3.19 25.78
CA LEU A 961 -35.62 4.22 26.62
C LEU A 961 -34.97 5.29 25.74
N PRO A 962 -34.81 6.54 26.19
CA PRO A 962 -33.98 7.52 25.49
C PRO A 962 -32.57 6.94 25.23
N GLY A 963 -32.10 7.02 23.97
CA GLY A 963 -30.83 6.41 23.57
C GLY A 963 -30.65 6.29 22.07
N ARG A 964 -29.56 5.66 21.64
CA ARG A 964 -29.23 5.34 20.24
C ARG A 964 -29.57 3.89 19.95
N TYR A 965 -30.14 3.64 18.76
CA TYR A 965 -30.58 2.33 18.33
C TYR A 965 -30.16 2.08 16.88
N GLU A 966 -29.89 0.83 16.55
CA GLU A 966 -29.58 0.35 15.20
C GLU A 966 -30.46 -0.86 14.87
N VAL A 967 -31.04 -0.87 13.67
CA VAL A 967 -31.88 -1.97 13.19
C VAL A 967 -31.50 -2.33 11.76
N LEU A 968 -31.47 -3.63 11.47
CA LEU A 968 -31.17 -4.16 10.14
C LEU A 968 -32.47 -4.40 9.37
N TRP A 969 -32.55 -3.93 8.12
CA TRP A 969 -33.55 -4.37 7.17
C TRP A 969 -32.93 -5.27 6.09
N ASP A 970 -33.48 -6.46 5.93
CA ASP A 970 -33.01 -7.51 5.02
C ASP A 970 -33.64 -7.49 3.62
N GLY A 971 -34.38 -6.41 3.27
CA GLY A 971 -35.06 -6.27 2.00
C GLY A 971 -36.28 -7.18 1.83
N LYS A 972 -36.93 -7.57 2.94
CA LYS A 972 -38.16 -8.39 2.92
C LYS A 972 -39.34 -7.63 3.52
N ASP A 973 -40.56 -8.00 3.11
CA ASP A 973 -41.80 -7.51 3.70
C ASP A 973 -42.14 -8.21 5.04
N ASP A 974 -43.26 -7.82 5.67
CA ASP A 974 -43.70 -8.41 6.93
C ASP A 974 -44.05 -9.91 6.83
N ARG A 975 -44.24 -10.45 5.62
CA ARG A 975 -44.48 -11.88 5.37
C ARG A 975 -43.20 -12.65 5.06
N GLY A 976 -42.05 -11.99 5.12
CA GLY A 976 -40.76 -12.61 4.82
C GLY A 976 -40.47 -12.76 3.33
N LYS A 977 -41.33 -12.20 2.45
CA LYS A 977 -41.13 -12.23 1.00
C LYS A 977 -40.20 -11.10 0.58
N GLU A 978 -39.30 -11.39 -0.33
CA GLU A 978 -38.38 -10.42 -0.92
C GLU A 978 -39.11 -9.34 -1.69
N VAL A 979 -38.75 -8.09 -1.46
CA VAL A 979 -39.30 -6.95 -2.18
C VAL A 979 -38.45 -6.60 -3.40
N THR A 980 -39.03 -5.98 -4.42
CA THR A 980 -38.36 -5.66 -5.68
C THR A 980 -37.32 -4.54 -5.52
N SER A 981 -36.33 -4.50 -6.43
CA SER A 981 -35.46 -3.33 -6.55
C SER A 981 -36.26 -2.06 -6.73
N GLY A 982 -35.85 -0.98 -6.07
CA GLY A 982 -36.59 0.29 -6.15
C GLY A 982 -36.32 1.23 -4.98
N VAL A 983 -37.06 2.32 -4.98
CA VAL A 983 -37.02 3.33 -3.92
C VAL A 983 -38.00 2.96 -2.81
N TYR A 984 -37.53 3.04 -1.58
CA TYR A 984 -38.30 2.85 -0.36
C TYR A 984 -38.11 4.03 0.57
N PHE A 985 -39.08 4.24 1.47
CA PHE A 985 -39.03 5.26 2.52
C PHE A 985 -39.10 4.55 3.86
N TYR A 986 -38.33 5.02 4.84
CA TYR A 986 -38.46 4.58 6.22
C TYR A 986 -38.75 5.76 7.12
N ARG A 987 -39.69 5.54 8.04
CA ARG A 987 -40.23 6.56 8.92
C ARG A 987 -40.09 6.12 10.37
N LEU A 988 -39.47 7.00 11.15
CA LEU A 988 -39.37 6.89 12.59
C LEU A 988 -40.41 7.81 13.23
N GLU A 989 -41.16 7.28 14.20
CA GLU A 989 -42.10 8.04 15.01
C GLU A 989 -41.85 7.73 16.47
N SER A 990 -41.65 8.75 17.30
CA SER A 990 -41.45 8.64 18.75
C SER A 990 -41.80 9.97 19.42
N SER A 991 -42.53 9.95 20.52
CA SER A 991 -42.87 11.13 21.31
C SER A 991 -43.56 12.27 20.52
N GLY A 992 -44.36 11.94 19.51
CA GLY A 992 -45.03 12.95 18.65
C GLY A 992 -44.10 13.57 17.60
N SER A 993 -42.83 13.20 17.56
CA SER A 993 -41.86 13.56 16.51
C SER A 993 -41.85 12.51 15.41
N THR A 994 -41.76 12.96 14.16
CA THR A 994 -41.71 12.09 12.97
C THR A 994 -40.62 12.54 12.02
N GLU A 995 -39.75 11.59 11.59
CA GLU A 995 -38.75 11.80 10.56
C GLU A 995 -38.81 10.69 9.51
N THR A 996 -38.70 11.07 8.22
CA THR A 996 -38.78 10.14 7.09
C THR A 996 -37.57 10.32 6.19
N ARG A 997 -36.91 9.18 5.80
CA ARG A 997 -35.81 9.19 4.85
C ARG A 997 -36.01 8.20 3.70
N LYS A 998 -35.30 8.45 2.61
CA LYS A 998 -35.32 7.64 1.39
C LYS A 998 -34.16 6.68 1.35
N MET A 999 -34.39 5.46 0.83
CA MET A 999 -33.37 4.46 0.56
C MET A 999 -33.60 3.77 -0.79
N ILE A 1000 -32.57 3.14 -1.35
CA ILE A 1000 -32.61 2.48 -2.65
C ILE A 1000 -32.11 1.04 -2.49
N LEU A 1001 -32.99 0.09 -2.78
CA LEU A 1001 -32.66 -1.34 -2.86
C LEU A 1001 -32.28 -1.68 -4.32
N LEU A 1002 -31.13 -2.31 -4.49
CA LEU A 1002 -30.64 -2.87 -5.75
C LEU A 1002 -30.49 -4.38 -5.59
N ARG A 1003 -31.15 -5.16 -6.42
CA ARG A 1003 -31.02 -6.64 -6.48
C ARG A 1003 -30.54 -7.08 -7.83
#